data_5df9d92f2db2cf0969e65ddd5c30272a
#
_entry.id   5df9d92f2db2cf0969e65ddd5c30272a
#
_cell.length_a   1.000
_cell.length_b   1.000
_cell.length_c   1.000
_cell.angle_alpha   90.00
_cell.angle_beta   90.00
_cell.angle_gamma   90.00
#
_symmetry.space_group_name_H-M   'P 1'
#
loop_
_entity.id
_entity.type
_entity.pdbx_description
1 polymer ?
#
loop_
_entity_poly.entity_id
_entity_poly.type
_entity_poly.pdbx_seq_one_letter_code
_entity_poly.pdbx_strand_id
1 'polypeptide(L)'
;MIDLRLLGAVEVRASHDNEGRPTLTQPKRVALLVYLALGEPAGLHSRDRLLALLWPEADEGSSRHSLRNALHAIRQALGDDAIVTRGEAWVGLDFRALHCDALELRAHLAAGRVSDALALWKGDLAPGFHLSGAPDFERWLEEERAALGGAVRAAAWKQANALEGAGAAEVEAVRQAMRLDPGNEPGARRLMRLLAASGDLSGALIAYQELVAWFARELETAPSAETQKLAEELREADPVRQAPRERVIDVVPHTPAAVPSIQIAVAPPVRHIRRGMIALALAAAVALGGAAYLERGPTATAADLAADRAADPAAEAQRAVLRLPARYRADTSAYSSYLRGLTLRFQFRFAASRDTLAALVDRDPLYVPGLYGLAHTWIFLALNDLTDPDEAWPRIDALARRALALDSTAANAWLVLASEDMFEHLDLPRAGERLDRARSLDSLDPDVAGMRSVWFRFQGEMDSAVAEAQVAHRLDPLSLYFGRLVAKQLFFARRYEESRQVYMRLLQDNHDWLRADLDLAQLHAAMGQPREAVKWLRLTREAQGDTVGAAALRTVATDAEATRLLLADGRRTITRLDRVASAGERVPASDYASAFAVLGDTAATLAWLDSMLVQRDSYMHQARLDPVFDFVRGEPGYRAWEKRSGLPPMPAAPH
;
A
#
# COMPACT_ATOMS: atom_id res chain seq x y z
N MET A 1 -35.50 -9.98 -5.98
CA MET A 1 -35.13 -9.49 -4.62
C MET A 1 -34.00 -8.48 -4.82
N ILE A 2 -34.02 -7.35 -4.16
CA ILE A 2 -33.00 -6.30 -4.23
C ILE A 2 -32.02 -6.57 -3.10
N ASP A 3 -30.71 -6.63 -3.38
CA ASP A 3 -29.66 -6.76 -2.37
C ASP A 3 -28.96 -5.40 -2.23
N LEU A 4 -29.20 -4.72 -1.10
CA LEU A 4 -28.61 -3.43 -0.76
C LEU A 4 -27.59 -3.65 0.36
N ARG A 5 -26.31 -3.54 0.04
CA ARG A 5 -25.22 -3.65 0.99
C ARG A 5 -24.67 -2.28 1.32
N LEU A 6 -24.69 -1.96 2.59
CA LEU A 6 -24.28 -0.64 3.10
C LEU A 6 -23.19 -0.73 4.18
N LEU A 7 -22.86 -1.95 4.66
CA LEU A 7 -21.85 -2.17 5.70
C LEU A 7 -20.50 -2.49 5.07
N GLY A 8 -19.54 -1.57 5.19
CA GLY A 8 -18.20 -1.70 4.63
C GLY A 8 -18.10 -1.38 3.12
N ALA A 9 -19.20 -1.28 2.40
CA ALA A 9 -19.27 -0.87 1.00
C ALA A 9 -20.69 -0.40 0.66
N VAL A 10 -20.85 0.37 -0.43
CA VAL A 10 -22.18 0.72 -0.97
C VAL A 10 -22.40 -0.05 -2.28
N GLU A 11 -23.19 -1.11 -2.21
CA GLU A 11 -23.53 -1.94 -3.37
C GLU A 11 -25.04 -2.11 -3.51
N VAL A 12 -25.53 -1.99 -4.74
CA VAL A 12 -26.94 -2.21 -5.08
C VAL A 12 -27.02 -3.23 -6.21
N ARG A 13 -27.65 -4.38 -5.95
CA ARG A 13 -27.80 -5.48 -6.92
C ARG A 13 -29.26 -5.89 -7.06
N ALA A 14 -29.70 -6.18 -8.29
CA ALA A 14 -31.01 -6.79 -8.56
C ALA A 14 -30.82 -8.28 -8.86
N SER A 15 -31.74 -9.13 -8.35
CA SER A 15 -31.64 -10.60 -8.52
C SER A 15 -31.78 -11.11 -9.97
N HIS A 16 -32.13 -10.24 -10.92
CA HIS A 16 -32.29 -10.59 -12.34
C HIS A 16 -31.09 -10.21 -13.21
N ASP A 17 -30.02 -9.65 -12.62
CA ASP A 17 -28.84 -9.25 -13.35
C ASP A 17 -27.78 -10.36 -13.29
N ASN A 18 -27.74 -11.20 -14.32
CA ASN A 18 -26.77 -12.28 -14.47
C ASN A 18 -25.32 -11.77 -14.76
N GLU A 19 -25.13 -10.48 -14.94
CA GLU A 19 -23.82 -9.89 -15.32
C GLU A 19 -23.10 -9.14 -14.18
N GLY A 20 -23.68 -9.03 -13.00
CA GLY A 20 -23.01 -8.43 -11.82
C GLY A 20 -22.62 -6.94 -11.94
N ARG A 21 -23.25 -6.18 -12.85
CA ARG A 21 -22.99 -4.75 -13.03
C ARG A 21 -23.71 -3.93 -11.94
N PRO A 22 -23.08 -2.88 -11.38
CA PRO A 22 -23.75 -2.00 -10.44
C PRO A 22 -24.92 -1.29 -11.14
N THR A 23 -26.10 -1.50 -10.60
CA THR A 23 -27.37 -1.08 -11.22
C THR A 23 -27.64 0.42 -11.09
N LEU A 24 -27.05 1.09 -10.08
CA LEU A 24 -27.24 2.52 -9.81
C LEU A 24 -25.91 3.19 -9.50
N THR A 25 -25.44 4.06 -10.40
CA THR A 25 -24.14 4.75 -10.28
C THR A 25 -24.27 6.24 -9.92
N GLN A 26 -25.47 6.86 -10.06
CA GLN A 26 -25.64 8.27 -9.76
C GLN A 26 -25.80 8.53 -8.26
N PRO A 27 -24.93 9.36 -7.63
CA PRO A 27 -24.92 9.54 -6.18
C PRO A 27 -26.28 9.92 -5.58
N LYS A 28 -27.05 10.83 -6.21
CA LYS A 28 -28.37 11.23 -5.72
C LYS A 28 -29.40 10.10 -5.75
N ARG A 29 -29.29 9.13 -6.67
CA ARG A 29 -30.18 7.96 -6.72
C ARG A 29 -29.85 6.96 -5.61
N VAL A 30 -28.55 6.76 -5.36
CA VAL A 30 -28.06 5.93 -4.25
C VAL A 30 -28.46 6.55 -2.92
N ALA A 31 -28.24 7.86 -2.73
CA ALA A 31 -28.66 8.59 -1.54
C ALA A 31 -30.16 8.48 -1.26
N LEU A 32 -30.98 8.61 -2.30
CA LEU A 32 -32.43 8.42 -2.19
C LEU A 32 -32.77 6.98 -1.73
N LEU A 33 -32.13 5.97 -2.30
CA LEU A 33 -32.37 4.58 -1.93
C LEU A 33 -31.93 4.31 -0.49
N VAL A 34 -30.78 4.79 -0.07
CA VAL A 34 -30.26 4.66 1.30
C VAL A 34 -31.21 5.33 2.30
N TYR A 35 -31.68 6.56 1.99
CA TYR A 35 -32.60 7.25 2.87
C TYR A 35 -33.99 6.58 2.94
N LEU A 36 -34.50 6.08 1.82
CA LEU A 36 -35.77 5.33 1.82
C LEU A 36 -35.68 4.00 2.57
N ALA A 37 -34.48 3.40 2.63
CA ALA A 37 -34.24 2.17 3.38
C ALA A 37 -34.08 2.42 4.88
N LEU A 38 -33.30 3.43 5.29
CA LEU A 38 -32.85 3.59 6.67
C LEU A 38 -33.52 4.77 7.41
N GLY A 39 -34.14 5.69 6.67
CA GLY A 39 -34.70 6.94 7.26
C GLY A 39 -35.88 6.67 8.19
N GLU A 40 -36.01 7.50 9.22
CA GLU A 40 -37.12 7.43 10.16
C GLU A 40 -38.19 8.50 9.87
N PRO A 41 -39.49 8.18 10.07
CA PRO A 41 -40.04 6.85 10.42
C PRO A 41 -39.91 5.85 9.26
N ALA A 42 -39.68 4.58 9.58
CA ALA A 42 -39.54 3.54 8.56
C ALA A 42 -40.81 3.45 7.67
N GLY A 43 -40.60 3.27 6.36
CA GLY A 43 -41.67 3.05 5.39
C GLY A 43 -41.89 4.19 4.41
N LEU A 44 -42.94 4.99 4.55
CA LEU A 44 -43.29 6.04 3.59
C LEU A 44 -42.76 7.41 4.04
N HIS A 45 -42.07 8.09 3.13
CA HIS A 45 -41.56 9.45 3.31
C HIS A 45 -42.30 10.45 2.43
N SER A 46 -42.52 11.69 2.91
CA SER A 46 -43.11 12.72 2.08
C SER A 46 -42.14 13.15 0.98
N ARG A 47 -42.68 13.41 -0.22
CA ARG A 47 -41.86 13.90 -1.34
C ARG A 47 -41.19 15.22 -1.01
N ASP A 48 -41.91 16.14 -0.32
CA ASP A 48 -41.35 17.43 0.05
C ASP A 48 -40.13 17.29 0.98
N ARG A 49 -40.16 16.34 1.92
CA ARG A 49 -39.01 16.04 2.77
C ARG A 49 -37.82 15.53 1.94
N LEU A 50 -38.07 14.65 0.96
CA LEU A 50 -37.01 14.11 0.09
C LEU A 50 -36.43 15.19 -0.83
N LEU A 51 -37.29 16.13 -1.30
CA LEU A 51 -36.83 17.25 -2.11
C LEU A 51 -35.92 18.18 -1.29
N ALA A 52 -36.35 18.58 -0.10
CA ALA A 52 -35.55 19.41 0.80
C ALA A 52 -34.22 18.77 1.16
N LEU A 53 -34.23 17.45 1.37
CA LEU A 53 -33.05 16.69 1.79
C LEU A 53 -32.01 16.52 0.67
N LEU A 54 -32.45 16.21 -0.56
CA LEU A 54 -31.54 15.79 -1.64
C LEU A 54 -31.33 16.85 -2.73
N TRP A 55 -32.21 17.84 -2.83
CA TRP A 55 -32.15 18.93 -3.83
C TRP A 55 -32.45 20.31 -3.21
N PRO A 56 -31.82 20.72 -2.10
CA PRO A 56 -32.14 21.95 -1.39
C PRO A 56 -31.89 23.22 -2.21
N GLU A 57 -30.96 23.18 -3.18
CA GLU A 57 -30.58 24.35 -3.98
C GLU A 57 -31.37 24.47 -5.29
N ALA A 58 -32.20 23.47 -5.65
CA ALA A 58 -32.98 23.50 -6.90
C ALA A 58 -34.32 24.15 -6.70
N ASP A 59 -34.84 24.87 -7.73
CA ASP A 59 -36.20 25.34 -7.73
C ASP A 59 -37.23 24.20 -7.64
N GLU A 60 -38.43 24.51 -7.21
CA GLU A 60 -39.44 23.48 -6.92
C GLU A 60 -39.83 22.64 -8.16
N GLY A 61 -39.84 23.21 -9.34
CA GLY A 61 -40.12 22.49 -10.59
C GLY A 61 -39.02 21.52 -10.97
N SER A 62 -37.77 21.97 -10.91
CA SER A 62 -36.57 21.18 -11.23
C SER A 62 -36.33 20.07 -10.21
N SER A 63 -36.53 20.33 -8.91
CA SER A 63 -36.37 19.32 -7.86
C SER A 63 -37.43 18.22 -7.96
N ARG A 64 -38.70 18.55 -8.23
CA ARG A 64 -39.78 17.58 -8.49
C ARG A 64 -39.51 16.72 -9.72
N HIS A 65 -38.97 17.32 -10.80
CA HIS A 65 -38.58 16.59 -12.00
C HIS A 65 -37.41 15.61 -11.69
N SER A 66 -36.41 16.08 -10.96
CA SER A 66 -35.26 15.27 -10.55
C SER A 66 -35.63 14.07 -9.67
N LEU A 67 -36.50 14.26 -8.68
CA LEU A 67 -37.04 13.17 -7.86
C LEU A 67 -37.82 12.17 -8.69
N ARG A 68 -38.68 12.62 -9.64
CA ARG A 68 -39.43 11.75 -10.53
C ARG A 68 -38.51 10.88 -11.37
N ASN A 69 -37.45 11.50 -11.94
CA ASN A 69 -36.43 10.77 -12.73
C ASN A 69 -35.63 9.79 -11.88
N ALA A 70 -35.27 10.14 -10.65
CA ALA A 70 -34.58 9.24 -9.73
C ALA A 70 -35.44 8.02 -9.38
N LEU A 71 -36.71 8.23 -9.03
CA LEU A 71 -37.67 7.13 -8.74
C LEU A 71 -37.94 6.25 -9.98
N HIS A 72 -38.01 6.84 -11.17
CA HIS A 72 -38.16 6.09 -12.42
C HIS A 72 -36.91 5.22 -12.67
N ALA A 73 -35.71 5.78 -12.50
CA ALA A 73 -34.48 5.04 -12.68
C ALA A 73 -34.33 3.90 -11.66
N ILE A 74 -34.74 4.10 -10.40
CA ILE A 74 -34.75 3.05 -9.39
C ILE A 74 -35.71 1.92 -9.79
N ARG A 75 -36.94 2.24 -10.30
CA ARG A 75 -37.85 1.22 -10.80
C ARG A 75 -37.30 0.45 -12.00
N GLN A 76 -36.69 1.15 -12.95
CA GLN A 76 -36.06 0.48 -14.11
C GLN A 76 -34.93 -0.46 -13.68
N ALA A 77 -34.18 -0.07 -12.68
CA ALA A 77 -33.02 -0.82 -12.21
C ALA A 77 -33.40 -2.00 -11.31
N LEU A 78 -34.39 -1.82 -10.44
CA LEU A 78 -34.72 -2.75 -9.36
C LEU A 78 -36.07 -3.46 -9.54
N GLY A 79 -36.85 -3.05 -10.54
CA GLY A 79 -38.21 -3.54 -10.81
C GLY A 79 -39.30 -2.55 -10.35
N ASP A 80 -40.46 -2.62 -11.00
CA ASP A 80 -41.55 -1.68 -10.75
C ASP A 80 -42.12 -1.77 -9.32
N ASP A 81 -42.05 -2.94 -8.71
CA ASP A 81 -42.49 -3.21 -7.35
C ASP A 81 -41.54 -2.70 -6.26
N ALA A 82 -40.34 -2.24 -6.62
CA ALA A 82 -39.34 -1.76 -5.66
C ALA A 82 -39.81 -0.50 -4.91
N ILE A 83 -40.58 0.35 -5.56
CA ILE A 83 -41.05 1.65 -5.03
C ILE A 83 -42.55 1.61 -4.78
N VAL A 84 -42.93 1.75 -3.53
CA VAL A 84 -44.33 1.90 -3.09
C VAL A 84 -44.68 3.39 -3.03
N THR A 85 -45.86 3.75 -3.54
CA THR A 85 -46.41 5.12 -3.46
C THR A 85 -47.78 5.12 -2.82
N ARG A 86 -48.07 6.15 -2.00
CA ARG A 86 -49.41 6.38 -1.46
C ARG A 86 -49.86 7.76 -1.82
N GLY A 87 -50.77 7.83 -2.82
CA GLY A 87 -51.15 9.09 -3.46
C GLY A 87 -49.96 9.77 -4.16
N GLU A 88 -50.02 11.07 -4.34
CA GLU A 88 -48.94 11.85 -4.96
C GLU A 88 -47.89 12.34 -3.96
N ALA A 89 -48.16 12.27 -2.64
CA ALA A 89 -47.35 12.89 -1.61
C ALA A 89 -46.33 11.96 -0.96
N TRP A 90 -46.53 10.63 -1.00
CA TRP A 90 -45.76 9.70 -0.21
C TRP A 90 -45.08 8.64 -1.10
N VAL A 91 -43.83 8.31 -0.75
CA VAL A 91 -43.01 7.32 -1.44
C VAL A 91 -42.15 6.54 -0.46
N GLY A 92 -41.94 5.25 -0.70
CA GLY A 92 -41.10 4.36 0.11
C GLY A 92 -40.63 3.15 -0.68
N LEU A 93 -39.99 2.20 -0.01
CA LEU A 93 -39.54 0.92 -0.58
C LEU A 93 -40.50 -0.21 -0.17
N ASP A 94 -40.64 -1.23 -1.02
CA ASP A 94 -41.22 -2.52 -0.60
C ASP A 94 -40.15 -3.38 0.10
N PHE A 95 -40.18 -3.36 1.42
CA PHE A 95 -39.24 -4.11 2.24
C PHE A 95 -39.35 -5.65 2.08
N ARG A 96 -40.43 -6.16 1.45
CA ARG A 96 -40.55 -7.60 1.14
C ARG A 96 -39.69 -8.01 -0.05
N ALA A 97 -39.37 -7.04 -0.92
CA ALA A 97 -38.54 -7.24 -2.10
C ALA A 97 -37.08 -6.80 -1.85
N LEU A 98 -36.76 -6.19 -0.68
CA LEU A 98 -35.48 -5.62 -0.33
C LEU A 98 -34.79 -6.44 0.75
N HIS A 99 -33.59 -6.90 0.46
CA HIS A 99 -32.60 -7.33 1.47
C HIS A 99 -31.64 -6.18 1.71
N CYS A 100 -31.44 -5.78 2.97
CA CYS A 100 -30.50 -4.72 3.35
C CYS A 100 -29.74 -5.13 4.60
N ASP A 101 -28.43 -5.27 4.48
CA ASP A 101 -27.52 -5.70 5.56
C ASP A 101 -27.58 -4.78 6.80
N ALA A 102 -27.70 -3.47 6.62
CA ALA A 102 -27.81 -2.53 7.73
C ALA A 102 -29.15 -2.66 8.48
N LEU A 103 -30.26 -2.96 7.79
CA LEU A 103 -31.55 -3.27 8.43
C LEU A 103 -31.51 -4.61 9.17
N GLU A 104 -30.89 -5.61 8.59
CA GLU A 104 -30.72 -6.91 9.22
C GLU A 104 -29.85 -6.82 10.48
N LEU A 105 -28.76 -6.05 10.40
CA LEU A 105 -27.93 -5.73 11.57
C LEU A 105 -28.75 -5.07 12.69
N ARG A 106 -29.57 -4.06 12.38
CA ARG A 106 -30.46 -3.41 13.36
C ARG A 106 -31.44 -4.43 13.98
N ALA A 107 -32.01 -5.30 13.17
CA ALA A 107 -32.93 -6.34 13.65
C ALA A 107 -32.23 -7.35 14.57
N HIS A 108 -31.01 -7.78 14.26
CA HIS A 108 -30.22 -8.65 15.15
C HIS A 108 -29.85 -7.95 16.46
N LEU A 109 -29.41 -6.69 16.42
CA LEU A 109 -29.11 -5.89 17.63
C LEU A 109 -30.34 -5.73 18.51
N ALA A 110 -31.49 -5.40 17.93
CA ALA A 110 -32.77 -5.24 18.67
C ALA A 110 -33.23 -6.56 19.30
N ALA A 111 -33.01 -7.69 18.62
CA ALA A 111 -33.34 -9.02 19.10
C ALA A 111 -32.31 -9.61 20.10
N GLY A 112 -31.20 -8.90 20.37
CA GLY A 112 -30.12 -9.37 21.24
C GLY A 112 -29.27 -10.49 20.66
N ARG A 113 -29.36 -10.77 19.35
CA ARG A 113 -28.55 -11.76 18.63
C ARG A 113 -27.19 -11.14 18.27
N VAL A 114 -26.37 -10.93 19.28
CA VAL A 114 -25.11 -10.15 19.13
C VAL A 114 -24.13 -10.83 18.19
N SER A 115 -23.95 -12.15 18.27
CA SER A 115 -23.03 -12.88 17.38
C SER A 115 -23.42 -12.73 15.91
N ASP A 116 -24.70 -12.80 15.59
CA ASP A 116 -25.21 -12.64 14.22
C ASP A 116 -24.99 -11.19 13.74
N ALA A 117 -25.26 -10.22 14.61
CA ALA A 117 -25.03 -8.80 14.33
C ALA A 117 -23.55 -8.52 14.04
N LEU A 118 -22.62 -9.03 14.86
CA LEU A 118 -21.18 -8.84 14.67
C LEU A 118 -20.66 -9.57 13.42
N ALA A 119 -21.28 -10.66 13.00
CA ALA A 119 -20.93 -11.35 11.75
C ALA A 119 -21.33 -10.54 10.50
N LEU A 120 -22.41 -9.75 10.59
CA LEU A 120 -22.84 -8.84 9.51
C LEU A 120 -22.00 -7.57 9.41
N TRP A 121 -21.35 -7.15 10.50
CA TRP A 121 -20.55 -5.93 10.52
C TRP A 121 -19.27 -6.08 9.70
N LYS A 122 -19.24 -5.53 8.49
CA LYS A 122 -18.07 -5.53 7.58
C LYS A 122 -17.30 -4.22 7.60
N GLY A 123 -17.80 -3.21 8.29
CA GLY A 123 -17.27 -1.85 8.38
C GLY A 123 -18.38 -0.85 8.56
N ASP A 124 -18.04 0.43 8.59
CA ASP A 124 -18.99 1.51 8.82
C ASP A 124 -20.11 1.55 7.78
N LEU A 125 -21.22 2.21 8.12
CA LEU A 125 -22.34 2.41 7.23
C LEU A 125 -21.97 3.32 6.07
N ALA A 126 -22.14 2.83 4.84
CA ALA A 126 -21.89 3.55 3.60
C ALA A 126 -20.53 4.31 3.60
N PRO A 127 -19.38 3.62 3.84
CA PRO A 127 -18.09 4.27 3.97
C PRO A 127 -17.71 4.99 2.67
N GLY A 128 -17.18 6.20 2.79
CA GLY A 128 -16.76 7.01 1.64
C GLY A 128 -17.89 7.55 0.76
N PHE A 129 -19.15 7.22 1.05
CA PHE A 129 -20.27 7.79 0.31
C PHE A 129 -20.51 9.24 0.74
N HIS A 130 -20.51 10.13 -0.24
CA HIS A 130 -20.65 11.58 -0.05
C HIS A 130 -21.55 12.19 -1.12
N LEU A 131 -22.44 13.10 -0.71
CA LEU A 131 -23.37 13.76 -1.61
C LEU A 131 -23.20 15.29 -1.59
N SER A 132 -22.39 15.81 -2.49
CA SER A 132 -22.20 17.27 -2.62
C SER A 132 -23.51 18.00 -2.88
N GLY A 133 -23.71 19.16 -2.21
CA GLY A 133 -24.90 19.98 -2.37
C GLY A 133 -26.15 19.44 -1.63
N ALA A 134 -25.99 18.61 -0.61
CA ALA A 134 -27.07 18.08 0.24
C ALA A 134 -26.65 18.00 1.72
N PRO A 135 -26.39 19.13 2.38
CA PRO A 135 -25.80 19.15 3.72
C PRO A 135 -26.66 18.47 4.80
N ASP A 136 -27.98 18.52 4.67
CA ASP A 136 -28.88 17.87 5.62
C ASP A 136 -28.88 16.34 5.46
N PHE A 137 -28.70 15.84 4.24
CA PHE A 137 -28.50 14.41 3.99
C PHE A 137 -27.16 13.92 4.57
N GLU A 138 -26.08 14.68 4.38
CA GLU A 138 -24.76 14.36 4.92
C GLU A 138 -24.79 14.29 6.45
N ARG A 139 -25.41 15.27 7.11
CA ARG A 139 -25.58 15.29 8.55
C ARG A 139 -26.36 14.07 9.04
N TRP A 140 -27.49 13.79 8.41
CA TRP A 140 -28.29 12.60 8.73
C TRP A 140 -27.50 11.31 8.56
N LEU A 141 -26.75 11.16 7.48
CA LEU A 141 -25.96 9.96 7.22
C LEU A 141 -24.85 9.78 8.28
N GLU A 142 -24.23 10.88 8.70
CA GLU A 142 -23.21 10.85 9.74
C GLU A 142 -23.79 10.49 11.13
N GLU A 143 -24.96 11.01 11.45
CA GLU A 143 -25.72 10.62 12.65
C GLU A 143 -26.05 9.13 12.63
N GLU A 144 -26.47 8.58 11.47
CA GLU A 144 -26.77 7.16 11.31
C GLU A 144 -25.50 6.27 11.43
N ARG A 145 -24.38 6.71 10.87
CA ARG A 145 -23.06 6.06 11.04
C ARG A 145 -22.68 5.98 12.51
N ALA A 146 -22.74 7.10 13.20
CA ALA A 146 -22.39 7.20 14.61
C ALA A 146 -23.32 6.32 15.48
N ALA A 147 -24.61 6.36 15.23
CA ALA A 147 -25.61 5.59 15.98
C ALA A 147 -25.41 4.07 15.77
N LEU A 148 -25.27 3.61 14.52
CA LEU A 148 -25.11 2.20 14.22
C LEU A 148 -23.77 1.66 14.73
N GLY A 149 -22.67 2.38 14.50
CA GLY A 149 -21.34 2.05 15.01
C GLY A 149 -21.30 2.00 16.54
N GLY A 150 -21.96 2.96 17.21
CA GLY A 150 -22.12 2.98 18.66
C GLY A 150 -22.88 1.76 19.20
N ALA A 151 -23.97 1.38 18.52
CA ALA A 151 -24.77 0.21 18.91
C ALA A 151 -23.98 -1.11 18.75
N VAL A 152 -23.19 -1.24 17.69
CA VAL A 152 -22.33 -2.42 17.45
C VAL A 152 -21.22 -2.51 18.50
N ARG A 153 -20.54 -1.40 18.82
CA ARG A 153 -19.54 -1.34 19.90
C ARG A 153 -20.15 -1.75 21.25
N ALA A 154 -21.29 -1.18 21.59
CA ALA A 154 -21.99 -1.51 22.84
C ALA A 154 -22.38 -3.00 22.91
N ALA A 155 -22.85 -3.58 21.80
CA ALA A 155 -23.21 -4.99 21.73
C ALA A 155 -21.98 -5.90 21.90
N ALA A 156 -20.83 -5.56 21.26
CA ALA A 156 -19.59 -6.30 21.43
C ALA A 156 -19.09 -6.30 22.88
N TRP A 157 -19.10 -5.16 23.57
CA TRP A 157 -18.75 -5.07 24.99
C TRP A 157 -19.75 -5.82 25.88
N LYS A 158 -21.05 -5.79 25.57
CA LYS A 158 -22.05 -6.58 26.27
C LYS A 158 -21.76 -8.07 26.16
N GLN A 159 -21.39 -8.56 25.00
CA GLN A 159 -20.99 -9.96 24.77
C GLN A 159 -19.72 -10.30 25.55
N ALA A 160 -18.69 -9.45 25.49
CA ALA A 160 -17.45 -9.66 26.21
C ALA A 160 -17.69 -9.74 27.75
N ASN A 161 -18.61 -8.92 28.27
CA ASN A 161 -18.98 -8.95 29.67
C ASN A 161 -19.79 -10.20 30.05
N ALA A 162 -20.65 -10.70 29.15
CA ALA A 162 -21.41 -11.91 29.39
C ALA A 162 -20.54 -13.18 29.41
N LEU A 163 -19.34 -13.13 28.84
CA LEU A 163 -18.36 -14.21 28.79
C LEU A 163 -17.26 -14.07 29.85
N GLU A 164 -17.44 -13.22 30.85
CA GLU A 164 -16.48 -13.05 31.93
C GLU A 164 -16.25 -14.37 32.68
N GLY A 165 -14.97 -14.76 32.84
CA GLY A 165 -14.58 -16.04 33.41
C GLY A 165 -14.62 -17.24 32.44
N ALA A 166 -15.02 -17.06 31.19
CA ALA A 166 -15.10 -18.14 30.21
C ALA A 166 -13.74 -18.45 29.49
N GLY A 167 -12.64 -18.00 30.04
CA GLY A 167 -11.28 -18.32 29.55
C GLY A 167 -11.03 -17.84 28.10
N ALA A 168 -10.69 -18.74 27.19
CA ALA A 168 -10.36 -18.39 25.82
C ALA A 168 -11.51 -17.67 25.06
N ALA A 169 -12.77 -17.99 25.40
CA ALA A 169 -13.93 -17.34 24.80
C ALA A 169 -14.04 -15.87 25.24
N GLU A 170 -13.71 -15.57 26.47
CA GLU A 170 -13.64 -14.20 26.97
C GLU A 170 -12.54 -13.41 26.27
N VAL A 171 -11.33 -13.99 26.13
CA VAL A 171 -10.19 -13.35 25.45
C VAL A 171 -10.59 -12.95 24.02
N GLU A 172 -11.24 -13.86 23.26
CA GLU A 172 -11.63 -13.56 21.89
C GLU A 172 -12.75 -12.51 21.82
N ALA A 173 -13.73 -12.56 22.74
CA ALA A 173 -14.80 -11.56 22.79
C ALA A 173 -14.26 -10.16 23.13
N VAL A 174 -13.34 -10.06 24.11
CA VAL A 174 -12.68 -8.78 24.45
C VAL A 174 -11.82 -8.29 23.30
N ARG A 175 -11.09 -9.18 22.62
CA ARG A 175 -10.31 -8.84 21.41
C ARG A 175 -11.19 -8.31 20.30
N GLN A 176 -12.34 -8.93 20.07
CA GLN A 176 -13.32 -8.46 19.08
C GLN A 176 -13.89 -7.09 19.45
N ALA A 177 -14.22 -6.86 20.71
CA ALA A 177 -14.69 -5.56 21.19
C ALA A 177 -13.60 -4.46 21.04
N MET A 178 -12.34 -4.79 21.31
CA MET A 178 -11.20 -3.88 21.11
C MET A 178 -10.96 -3.53 19.64
N ARG A 179 -11.20 -4.45 18.70
CA ARG A 179 -11.13 -4.12 17.25
C ARG A 179 -12.15 -3.06 16.85
N LEU A 180 -13.33 -3.03 17.50
CA LEU A 180 -14.40 -2.08 17.23
C LEU A 180 -14.28 -0.78 18.04
N ASP A 181 -13.53 -0.81 19.14
CA ASP A 181 -13.37 0.29 20.10
C ASP A 181 -11.90 0.39 20.58
N PRO A 182 -10.96 0.71 19.65
CA PRO A 182 -9.52 0.61 19.91
C PRO A 182 -9.00 1.56 21.01
N GLY A 183 -9.71 2.66 21.25
CA GLY A 183 -9.36 3.65 22.30
C GLY A 183 -9.84 3.30 23.71
N ASN A 184 -10.46 2.15 23.90
CA ASN A 184 -11.04 1.75 25.19
C ASN A 184 -9.95 1.25 26.15
N GLU A 185 -9.36 2.16 26.93
CA GLU A 185 -8.31 1.80 27.89
C GLU A 185 -8.70 0.74 28.94
N PRO A 186 -9.90 0.80 29.57
CA PRO A 186 -10.33 -0.26 30.46
C PRO A 186 -10.39 -1.63 29.78
N GLY A 187 -10.89 -1.66 28.54
CA GLY A 187 -10.92 -2.87 27.71
C GLY A 187 -9.53 -3.40 27.38
N ALA A 188 -8.61 -2.51 27.01
CA ALA A 188 -7.23 -2.86 26.76
C ALA A 188 -6.55 -3.45 27.99
N ARG A 189 -6.71 -2.83 29.16
CA ARG A 189 -6.18 -3.37 30.43
C ARG A 189 -6.78 -4.74 30.77
N ARG A 190 -8.08 -4.95 30.49
CA ARG A 190 -8.71 -6.26 30.64
C ARG A 190 -8.07 -7.28 29.73
N LEU A 191 -7.90 -6.97 28.46
CA LEU A 191 -7.26 -7.85 27.48
C LEU A 191 -5.83 -8.21 27.89
N MET A 192 -5.04 -7.22 28.32
CA MET A 192 -3.68 -7.43 28.80
C MET A 192 -3.63 -8.39 29.99
N ARG A 193 -4.51 -8.24 30.97
CA ARG A 193 -4.57 -9.14 32.15
C ARG A 193 -4.99 -10.56 31.77
N LEU A 194 -5.98 -10.71 30.88
CA LEU A 194 -6.44 -12.02 30.41
C LEU A 194 -5.36 -12.77 29.64
N LEU A 195 -4.65 -12.08 28.76
CA LEU A 195 -3.54 -12.65 28.00
C LEU A 195 -2.37 -13.04 28.93
N ALA A 196 -2.02 -12.18 29.87
CA ALA A 196 -0.97 -12.48 30.84
C ALA A 196 -1.34 -13.70 31.72
N ALA A 197 -2.60 -13.78 32.17
CA ALA A 197 -3.11 -14.90 32.97
C ALA A 197 -3.11 -16.23 32.19
N SER A 198 -3.23 -16.20 30.85
CA SER A 198 -3.11 -17.36 29.98
C SER A 198 -1.66 -17.70 29.59
N GLY A 199 -0.66 -16.93 30.09
CA GLY A 199 0.75 -17.09 29.78
C GLY A 199 1.22 -16.36 28.51
N ASP A 200 0.35 -15.65 27.82
CA ASP A 200 0.66 -14.85 26.63
C ASP A 200 1.06 -13.42 27.00
N LEU A 201 2.22 -13.28 27.65
CA LEU A 201 2.78 -11.96 28.01
C LEU A 201 3.09 -11.10 26.77
N SER A 202 3.54 -11.75 25.70
CA SER A 202 3.82 -11.06 24.43
C SER A 202 2.54 -10.46 23.83
N GLY A 203 1.45 -11.21 23.80
CA GLY A 203 0.15 -10.74 23.34
C GLY A 203 -0.38 -9.58 24.19
N ALA A 204 -0.16 -9.65 25.52
CA ALA A 204 -0.54 -8.56 26.44
C ALA A 204 0.22 -7.26 26.13
N LEU A 205 1.52 -7.33 25.87
CA LEU A 205 2.33 -6.16 25.51
C LEU A 205 2.02 -5.62 24.13
N ILE A 206 1.64 -6.51 23.18
CA ILE A 206 1.16 -6.09 21.85
C ILE A 206 -0.15 -5.28 21.99
N ALA A 207 -1.11 -5.76 22.78
CA ALA A 207 -2.36 -5.03 23.02
C ALA A 207 -2.11 -3.63 23.61
N TYR A 208 -1.12 -3.49 24.48
CA TYR A 208 -0.66 -2.18 24.97
C TYR A 208 -0.07 -1.31 23.86
N GLN A 209 0.79 -1.87 23.00
CA GLN A 209 1.40 -1.13 21.90
C GLN A 209 0.37 -0.64 20.89
N GLU A 210 -0.64 -1.46 20.60
CA GLU A 210 -1.77 -1.09 19.72
C GLU A 210 -2.55 0.09 20.30
N LEU A 211 -2.82 0.07 21.62
CA LEU A 211 -3.45 1.18 22.32
C LEU A 211 -2.60 2.45 22.27
N VAL A 212 -1.29 2.36 22.54
CA VAL A 212 -0.35 3.49 22.45
C VAL A 212 -0.35 4.08 21.05
N ALA A 213 -0.30 3.24 20.02
CA ALA A 213 -0.32 3.67 18.64
C ALA A 213 -1.64 4.37 18.28
N TRP A 214 -2.76 3.89 18.79
CA TRP A 214 -4.06 4.51 18.60
C TRP A 214 -4.13 5.90 19.28
N PHE A 215 -3.72 6.01 20.56
CA PHE A 215 -3.71 7.27 21.30
C PHE A 215 -2.80 8.32 20.65
N ALA A 216 -1.62 7.89 20.17
CA ALA A 216 -0.69 8.78 19.47
C ALA A 216 -1.24 9.29 18.15
N ARG A 217 -2.03 8.45 17.42
CA ARG A 217 -2.57 8.80 16.11
C ARG A 217 -3.85 9.64 16.20
N GLU A 218 -4.78 9.27 17.11
CA GLU A 218 -6.12 9.87 17.16
C GLU A 218 -6.21 11.05 18.14
N LEU A 219 -5.42 11.04 19.22
CA LEU A 219 -5.52 12.01 20.29
C LEU A 219 -4.21 12.79 20.55
N GLU A 220 -3.13 12.44 19.85
CA GLU A 220 -1.78 13.01 20.05
C GLU A 220 -1.32 12.95 21.53
N THR A 221 -1.78 11.95 22.28
CA THR A 221 -1.51 11.74 23.69
C THR A 221 -0.97 10.34 23.95
N ALA A 222 -0.60 10.06 25.20
CA ALA A 222 -0.25 8.72 25.67
C ALA A 222 -1.40 8.13 26.50
N PRO A 223 -1.53 6.80 26.59
CA PRO A 223 -2.44 6.15 27.52
C PRO A 223 -2.21 6.60 28.97
N SER A 224 -3.24 6.43 29.83
CA SER A 224 -3.18 6.80 31.25
C SER A 224 -2.03 6.14 32.00
N ALA A 225 -1.59 6.75 33.08
CA ALA A 225 -0.54 6.22 33.97
C ALA A 225 -0.86 4.81 34.50
N GLU A 226 -2.14 4.50 34.74
CA GLU A 226 -2.60 3.17 35.13
C GLU A 226 -2.31 2.11 34.06
N THR A 227 -2.56 2.43 32.80
CA THR A 227 -2.32 1.52 31.69
C THR A 227 -0.82 1.34 31.43
N GLN A 228 -0.03 2.42 31.52
CA GLN A 228 1.43 2.38 31.42
C GLN A 228 2.04 1.53 32.52
N LYS A 229 1.60 1.69 33.77
CA LYS A 229 2.06 0.92 34.95
C LYS A 229 1.80 -0.58 34.73
N LEU A 230 0.59 -0.96 34.29
CA LEU A 230 0.30 -2.37 34.01
C LEU A 230 1.25 -2.94 32.95
N ALA A 231 1.58 -2.18 31.91
CA ALA A 231 2.53 -2.62 30.90
C ALA A 231 3.95 -2.79 31.44
N GLU A 232 4.37 -1.97 32.40
CA GLU A 232 5.67 -2.12 33.09
C GLU A 232 5.69 -3.35 33.98
N GLU A 233 4.65 -3.56 34.78
CA GLU A 233 4.50 -4.77 35.61
C GLU A 233 4.59 -6.06 34.78
N LEU A 234 3.94 -6.07 33.59
CA LEU A 234 3.99 -7.22 32.67
C LEU A 234 5.38 -7.40 32.03
N ARG A 235 6.12 -6.33 31.77
CA ARG A 235 7.51 -6.42 31.28
C ARG A 235 8.48 -6.94 32.33
N GLU A 236 8.24 -6.62 33.59
CA GLU A 236 9.05 -7.12 34.72
C GLU A 236 8.75 -8.59 35.02
N ALA A 237 7.53 -9.04 34.76
CA ALA A 237 7.12 -10.43 34.93
C ALA A 237 7.64 -11.37 33.79
N ASP A 238 8.25 -10.86 32.75
CA ASP A 238 8.78 -11.64 31.62
C ASP A 238 10.00 -12.45 32.05
N PRO A 239 9.95 -13.80 32.09
CA PRO A 239 11.05 -14.65 32.56
C PRO A 239 12.31 -14.53 31.70
N VAL A 240 12.21 -14.06 30.45
CA VAL A 240 13.35 -13.84 29.55
C VAL A 240 14.25 -12.70 30.07
N ARG A 241 13.72 -11.74 30.82
CA ARG A 241 14.50 -10.66 31.47
C ARG A 241 15.06 -11.04 32.82
N GLN A 242 14.54 -12.08 33.46
CA GLN A 242 14.99 -12.54 34.79
C GLN A 242 16.13 -13.57 34.72
N ALA A 243 16.52 -14.06 33.55
CA ALA A 243 17.70 -14.89 33.41
C ALA A 243 18.95 -14.09 33.80
N PRO A 244 19.76 -14.59 34.77
CA PRO A 244 20.97 -13.89 35.19
C PRO A 244 21.90 -13.75 33.97
N ARG A 245 22.33 -12.53 33.68
CA ARG A 245 23.39 -12.28 32.71
C ARG A 245 24.60 -13.07 33.20
N GLU A 246 24.92 -14.16 32.52
CA GLU A 246 26.16 -14.88 32.72
C GLU A 246 27.34 -13.92 32.61
N ARG A 247 28.22 -13.99 33.59
CA ARG A 247 29.41 -13.15 33.68
C ARG A 247 30.22 -13.28 32.42
N VAL A 248 30.48 -12.15 31.80
CA VAL A 248 31.52 -12.03 30.77
C VAL A 248 32.82 -12.55 31.37
N ILE A 249 33.35 -13.63 30.81
CA ILE A 249 34.69 -14.14 31.17
C ILE A 249 35.67 -13.10 30.61
N ASP A 250 36.46 -12.52 31.50
CA ASP A 250 37.58 -11.64 31.17
C ASP A 250 38.56 -12.36 30.24
N VAL A 251 38.56 -12.04 28.98
CA VAL A 251 39.61 -12.45 28.03
C VAL A 251 40.77 -11.48 28.19
N VAL A 252 41.87 -12.01 28.70
CA VAL A 252 43.17 -11.32 28.83
C VAL A 252 43.60 -10.78 27.46
N PRO A 253 43.96 -9.52 27.32
CA PRO A 253 44.37 -8.97 26.03
C PRO A 253 45.76 -9.44 25.64
N HIS A 254 45.88 -10.17 24.53
CA HIS A 254 47.13 -10.35 23.83
C HIS A 254 47.44 -9.12 22.97
N THR A 255 48.58 -8.49 23.24
CA THR A 255 49.15 -7.37 22.51
C THR A 255 49.65 -7.82 21.13
N PRO A 256 49.13 -7.30 20.01
CA PRO A 256 49.80 -7.44 18.72
C PRO A 256 50.78 -6.30 18.49
N ALA A 257 51.91 -6.68 17.89
CA ALA A 257 53.02 -5.78 17.53
C ALA A 257 52.59 -4.71 16.52
N ALA A 258 53.24 -3.57 16.65
CA ALA A 258 53.01 -2.37 15.87
C ALA A 258 53.15 -2.53 14.34
N VAL A 259 52.14 -2.05 13.59
CA VAL A 259 52.22 -1.81 12.16
C VAL A 259 52.07 -0.28 11.95
N PRO A 260 52.84 0.34 11.06
CA PRO A 260 52.95 1.81 10.98
C PRO A 260 51.67 2.45 10.46
N SER A 261 51.29 3.54 11.12
CA SER A 261 50.10 4.38 10.86
C SER A 261 50.23 5.15 9.56
N ILE A 262 49.30 4.92 8.64
CA ILE A 262 48.98 5.87 7.58
C ILE A 262 47.84 6.77 8.11
N GLN A 263 48.14 8.06 8.26
CA GLN A 263 47.14 9.05 8.65
C GLN A 263 46.18 9.31 7.49
N ILE A 264 44.95 8.79 7.60
CA ILE A 264 43.82 9.22 6.79
C ILE A 264 43.01 10.18 7.66
N ALA A 265 42.80 11.40 7.17
CA ALA A 265 42.04 12.43 7.85
C ALA A 265 40.59 11.94 8.09
N VAL A 266 40.23 11.83 9.36
CA VAL A 266 38.87 11.46 9.80
C VAL A 266 37.99 12.70 9.71
N ALA A 267 36.99 12.67 8.85
CA ALA A 267 35.89 13.61 8.86
C ALA A 267 35.05 13.44 10.14
N PRO A 268 34.49 14.50 10.72
CA PRO A 268 33.79 14.43 11.99
C PRO A 268 32.49 13.64 11.88
N PRO A 269 32.00 13.04 12.98
CA PRO A 269 30.83 12.18 12.99
C PRO A 269 29.57 12.99 12.64
N VAL A 270 28.85 12.52 11.64
CA VAL A 270 27.57 13.07 11.23
C VAL A 270 26.53 12.77 12.33
N ARG A 271 26.02 13.81 12.95
CA ARG A 271 24.88 13.74 13.86
C ARG A 271 23.65 13.35 13.07
N HIS A 272 22.98 12.29 13.49
CA HIS A 272 21.64 11.93 13.04
C HIS A 272 20.69 13.11 13.26
N ILE A 273 20.32 13.80 12.18
CA ILE A 273 19.22 14.74 12.18
C ILE A 273 18.05 14.07 11.45
N ARG A 274 16.99 13.89 12.19
CA ARG A 274 15.69 13.45 11.72
C ARG A 274 15.11 14.48 10.74
N ARG A 275 14.42 13.95 9.71
CA ARG A 275 13.40 14.60 8.87
C ARG A 275 13.82 15.16 7.55
N GLY A 276 13.15 14.65 6.54
CA GLY A 276 12.56 15.48 5.50
C GLY A 276 13.02 15.21 4.12
N MET A 277 12.31 14.31 3.59
CA MET A 277 11.42 14.57 2.45
C MET A 277 12.05 14.88 1.10
N ILE A 278 11.90 13.90 0.26
CA ILE A 278 11.03 13.88 -0.91
C ILE A 278 11.51 14.74 -2.02
N ALA A 279 11.92 14.07 -3.00
CA ALA A 279 11.58 14.53 -4.32
C ALA A 279 11.72 13.48 -5.37
N LEU A 280 10.64 13.20 -5.98
CA LEU A 280 10.64 12.45 -7.19
C LEU A 280 10.76 13.37 -8.38
N ALA A 281 11.88 13.25 -9.07
CA ALA A 281 11.90 13.55 -10.48
C ALA A 281 11.08 12.49 -11.23
N LEU A 282 10.55 12.84 -12.36
CA LEU A 282 9.64 12.05 -13.20
C LEU A 282 10.12 10.63 -13.57
N ALA A 283 11.28 10.18 -13.17
CA ALA A 283 11.87 8.91 -13.59
C ALA A 283 12.37 7.98 -12.48
N ALA A 284 12.58 8.42 -11.27
CA ALA A 284 13.34 7.66 -10.28
C ALA A 284 12.59 6.60 -9.47
N ALA A 285 11.32 6.41 -9.67
CA ALA A 285 10.48 5.53 -8.82
C ALA A 285 10.40 4.08 -9.26
N VAL A 286 11.37 3.51 -9.99
CA VAL A 286 10.98 2.44 -10.88
C VAL A 286 11.70 1.12 -10.74
N ALA A 287 12.77 0.97 -9.99
CA ALA A 287 13.43 -0.33 -9.94
C ALA A 287 12.61 -1.42 -9.25
N LEU A 288 11.97 -1.13 -8.15
CA LEU A 288 11.06 -2.02 -7.43
C LEU A 288 10.09 -1.20 -6.55
N GLY A 289 9.64 -0.11 -7.08
CA GLY A 289 8.55 0.64 -6.52
C GLY A 289 8.81 1.29 -5.17
N GLY A 290 9.59 2.37 -5.10
CA GLY A 290 9.25 3.28 -4.10
C GLY A 290 10.13 3.90 -3.08
N ALA A 291 11.31 4.39 -3.43
CA ALA A 291 12.11 5.16 -2.48
C ALA A 291 11.47 6.48 -2.03
N ALA A 292 10.63 7.05 -2.84
CA ALA A 292 10.10 8.40 -2.59
C ALA A 292 8.88 8.50 -1.67
N TYR A 293 8.36 7.38 -1.20
CA TYR A 293 7.16 7.38 -0.34
C TYR A 293 7.51 7.27 1.16
N LEU A 294 8.76 7.15 1.53
CA LEU A 294 9.12 6.47 2.76
C LEU A 294 9.58 7.31 3.95
N GLU A 295 9.79 8.58 3.81
CA GLU A 295 10.11 9.42 4.97
C GLU A 295 9.18 10.62 5.09
N ARG A 296 7.89 10.35 5.15
CA ARG A 296 7.01 11.27 5.84
C ARG A 296 7.06 10.96 7.33
N GLY A 297 7.63 11.89 8.07
CA GLY A 297 7.39 11.98 9.51
C GLY A 297 5.88 12.13 9.78
N PRO A 298 5.43 12.25 11.03
CA PRO A 298 4.03 12.09 11.49
C PRO A 298 2.99 13.10 10.97
N THR A 299 3.18 13.67 9.78
CA THR A 299 2.22 14.55 9.08
C THR A 299 1.63 13.90 7.84
N ALA A 300 1.48 12.56 7.82
CA ALA A 300 0.69 11.90 6.80
C ALA A 300 -0.74 12.44 6.87
N THR A 301 -1.21 13.05 5.77
CA THR A 301 -2.58 13.57 5.70
C THR A 301 -3.58 12.41 5.57
N ALA A 302 -4.84 12.65 5.88
CA ALA A 302 -5.92 11.67 5.68
C ALA A 302 -5.97 11.13 4.24
N ALA A 303 -5.50 11.89 3.24
CA ALA A 303 -5.37 11.48 1.85
C ALA A 303 -4.24 10.45 1.64
N ASP A 304 -3.12 10.58 2.37
CA ASP A 304 -2.03 9.59 2.32
C ASP A 304 -2.44 8.22 2.89
N LEU A 305 -3.32 8.25 3.90
CA LEU A 305 -3.90 7.03 4.50
C LEU A 305 -5.01 6.42 3.63
N ALA A 306 -5.70 7.22 2.82
CA ALA A 306 -6.71 6.73 1.87
C ALA A 306 -6.07 6.04 0.65
N ALA A 307 -4.93 6.55 0.17
CA ALA A 307 -4.20 5.96 -0.95
C ALA A 307 -3.60 4.57 -0.62
N ASP A 308 -3.26 4.32 0.64
CA ASP A 308 -2.83 2.99 1.10
C ASP A 308 -4.00 1.98 1.22
N ARG A 309 -5.26 2.43 1.20
CA ARG A 309 -6.44 1.56 1.35
C ARG A 309 -6.88 0.88 0.07
N ALA A 310 -6.51 1.39 -1.10
CA ALA A 310 -6.93 0.83 -2.39
C ALA A 310 -6.25 -0.50 -2.72
N ALA A 311 -4.98 -0.70 -2.31
CA ALA A 311 -4.36 -2.01 -2.27
C ALA A 311 -4.40 -2.50 -0.82
N ASP A 312 -5.14 -3.56 -0.52
CA ASP A 312 -5.08 -4.15 0.84
C ASP A 312 -3.75 -4.92 1.02
N PRO A 313 -2.70 -4.28 1.61
CA PRO A 313 -1.40 -4.91 1.79
C PRO A 313 -1.46 -6.13 2.71
N ALA A 314 -2.46 -6.18 3.59
CA ALA A 314 -2.69 -7.32 4.47
C ALA A 314 -3.26 -8.49 3.66
N ALA A 315 -4.20 -8.26 2.75
CA ALA A 315 -4.72 -9.28 1.86
C ALA A 315 -3.63 -9.79 0.89
N GLU A 316 -2.77 -8.91 0.38
CA GLU A 316 -1.63 -9.31 -0.47
C GLU A 316 -0.63 -10.17 0.30
N ALA A 317 -0.25 -9.77 1.50
CA ALA A 317 0.59 -10.57 2.39
C ALA A 317 -0.07 -11.91 2.75
N GLN A 318 -1.38 -11.91 3.03
CA GLN A 318 -2.14 -13.13 3.31
C GLN A 318 -2.10 -14.10 2.13
N ARG A 319 -2.27 -13.63 0.89
CA ARG A 319 -2.17 -14.48 -0.30
C ARG A 319 -0.76 -15.06 -0.46
N ALA A 320 0.27 -14.23 -0.27
CA ALA A 320 1.65 -14.68 -0.33
C ALA A 320 1.95 -15.78 0.70
N VAL A 321 1.46 -15.61 1.92
CA VAL A 321 1.71 -16.58 3.02
C VAL A 321 0.89 -17.86 2.87
N LEU A 322 -0.30 -17.81 2.26
CA LEU A 322 -1.09 -19.01 1.98
C LEU A 322 -0.41 -19.97 0.98
N ARG A 323 0.50 -19.46 0.14
CA ARG A 323 1.33 -20.26 -0.77
C ARG A 323 2.45 -21.02 -0.07
N LEU A 324 2.80 -20.68 1.18
CA LEU A 324 3.83 -21.38 1.92
C LEU A 324 3.48 -22.87 2.12
N PRO A 325 4.47 -23.77 2.05
CA PRO A 325 4.31 -25.17 2.44
C PRO A 325 3.69 -25.33 3.83
N ALA A 326 2.85 -26.36 4.01
CA ALA A 326 2.11 -26.58 5.27
C ALA A 326 3.03 -26.63 6.50
N ARG A 327 4.26 -27.18 6.35
CA ARG A 327 5.26 -27.23 7.43
C ARG A 327 5.61 -25.87 8.02
N TYR A 328 5.59 -24.79 7.23
CA TYR A 328 5.88 -23.44 7.68
C TYR A 328 4.65 -22.70 8.25
N ARG A 329 3.46 -23.19 7.96
CA ARG A 329 2.19 -22.65 8.50
C ARG A 329 1.78 -23.30 9.82
N ALA A 330 2.42 -24.41 10.21
CA ALA A 330 2.12 -25.15 11.43
C ALA A 330 2.51 -24.35 12.69
N ASP A 331 3.63 -23.61 12.66
CA ASP A 331 3.99 -22.68 13.73
C ASP A 331 3.20 -21.36 13.56
N THR A 332 2.11 -21.23 14.30
CA THR A 332 1.22 -20.07 14.22
C THR A 332 1.89 -18.77 14.67
N SER A 333 2.87 -18.82 15.57
CA SER A 333 3.58 -17.64 16.06
C SER A 333 4.59 -17.12 15.03
N ALA A 334 5.42 -18.01 14.46
CA ALA A 334 6.35 -17.65 13.40
C ALA A 334 5.62 -17.21 12.14
N TYR A 335 4.54 -17.93 11.77
CA TYR A 335 3.65 -17.58 10.67
C TYR A 335 3.06 -16.18 10.80
N SER A 336 2.48 -15.84 11.96
CA SER A 336 1.87 -14.53 12.19
C SER A 336 2.90 -13.41 12.16
N SER A 337 4.10 -13.62 12.70
CA SER A 337 5.20 -12.65 12.64
C SER A 337 5.69 -12.44 11.20
N TYR A 338 5.78 -13.50 10.41
CA TYR A 338 6.14 -13.45 9.01
C TYR A 338 5.08 -12.68 8.19
N LEU A 339 3.79 -13.01 8.38
CA LEU A 339 2.68 -12.31 7.75
C LEU A 339 2.72 -10.81 8.04
N ARG A 340 2.96 -10.43 9.31
CA ARG A 340 3.11 -9.02 9.69
C ARG A 340 4.29 -8.35 8.99
N GLY A 341 5.44 -9.02 8.92
CA GLY A 341 6.60 -8.51 8.20
C GLY A 341 6.31 -8.27 6.72
N LEU A 342 5.62 -9.20 6.05
CA LEU A 342 5.20 -9.04 4.66
C LEU A 342 4.19 -7.89 4.49
N THR A 343 3.19 -7.78 5.37
CA THR A 343 2.22 -6.67 5.35
C THR A 343 2.93 -5.32 5.41
N LEU A 344 3.89 -5.16 6.32
CA LEU A 344 4.69 -3.95 6.43
C LEU A 344 5.52 -3.68 5.16
N ARG A 345 6.04 -4.73 4.52
CA ARG A 345 6.77 -4.61 3.25
C ARG A 345 5.86 -4.13 2.12
N PHE A 346 4.65 -4.69 1.99
CA PHE A 346 3.66 -4.25 1.00
C PHE A 346 3.11 -2.86 1.28
N GLN A 347 3.14 -2.41 2.54
CA GLN A 347 2.92 -1.02 2.94
C GLN A 347 4.12 -0.11 2.69
N PHE A 348 5.21 -0.61 2.12
CA PHE A 348 6.48 0.12 1.94
C PHE A 348 7.14 0.63 3.24
N ARG A 349 6.75 0.07 4.38
CA ARG A 349 7.34 0.32 5.70
C ARG A 349 8.54 -0.61 5.90
N PHE A 350 9.55 -0.48 5.03
CA PHE A 350 10.66 -1.44 4.96
C PHE A 350 11.49 -1.52 6.25
N ALA A 351 11.73 -0.40 6.91
CA ALA A 351 12.44 -0.42 8.19
C ALA A 351 11.67 -1.20 9.25
N ALA A 352 10.36 -0.97 9.38
CA ALA A 352 9.51 -1.72 10.30
C ALA A 352 9.37 -3.21 9.91
N SER A 353 9.32 -3.51 8.60
CA SER A 353 9.35 -4.88 8.09
C SER A 353 10.63 -5.58 8.47
N ARG A 354 11.79 -4.94 8.23
CA ARG A 354 13.11 -5.45 8.63
C ARG A 354 13.16 -5.76 10.12
N ASP A 355 12.76 -4.83 10.96
CA ASP A 355 12.82 -5.01 12.42
C ASP A 355 11.90 -6.14 12.89
N THR A 356 10.71 -6.26 12.30
CA THR A 356 9.76 -7.35 12.59
C THR A 356 10.32 -8.72 12.17
N LEU A 357 10.90 -8.81 10.96
CA LEU A 357 11.46 -10.07 10.46
C LEU A 357 12.81 -10.42 11.12
N ALA A 358 13.61 -9.43 11.50
CA ALA A 358 14.82 -9.65 12.28
C ALA A 358 14.47 -10.24 13.65
N ALA A 359 13.49 -9.66 14.36
CA ALA A 359 13.03 -10.21 15.63
C ALA A 359 12.44 -11.63 15.49
N LEU A 360 11.81 -11.95 14.36
CA LEU A 360 11.39 -13.32 14.06
C LEU A 360 12.59 -14.26 13.90
N VAL A 361 13.59 -13.88 13.11
CA VAL A 361 14.78 -14.69 12.85
C VAL A 361 15.64 -14.88 14.12
N ASP A 362 15.68 -13.87 15.00
CA ASP A 362 16.38 -13.96 16.29
C ASP A 362 15.67 -14.95 17.24
N ARG A 363 14.34 -14.93 17.26
CA ARG A 363 13.53 -15.82 18.09
C ARG A 363 13.48 -17.25 17.57
N ASP A 364 13.30 -17.40 16.25
CA ASP A 364 13.26 -18.68 15.56
C ASP A 364 14.25 -18.69 14.38
N PRO A 365 15.54 -18.98 14.66
CA PRO A 365 16.58 -18.97 13.66
C PRO A 365 16.49 -20.11 12.63
N LEU A 366 15.56 -21.04 12.79
CA LEU A 366 15.34 -22.15 11.86
C LEU A 366 14.11 -21.92 10.95
N TYR A 367 13.36 -20.85 11.18
CA TYR A 367 12.19 -20.52 10.37
C TYR A 367 12.59 -19.97 9.00
N VAL A 368 12.67 -20.83 8.02
CA VAL A 368 13.17 -20.51 6.66
C VAL A 368 12.44 -19.34 6.00
N PRO A 369 11.10 -19.20 6.06
CA PRO A 369 10.41 -18.01 5.52
C PRO A 369 10.85 -16.69 6.16
N GLY A 370 11.16 -16.68 7.44
CA GLY A 370 11.72 -15.50 8.13
C GLY A 370 13.05 -15.07 7.53
N LEU A 371 13.93 -16.03 7.25
CA LEU A 371 15.27 -15.76 6.69
C LEU A 371 15.19 -15.13 5.30
N TYR A 372 14.50 -15.77 4.34
CA TYR A 372 14.40 -15.19 2.99
C TYR A 372 13.48 -13.94 2.95
N GLY A 373 12.48 -13.85 3.82
CA GLY A 373 11.65 -12.66 3.94
C GLY A 373 12.43 -11.44 4.43
N LEU A 374 13.31 -11.64 5.43
CA LEU A 374 14.22 -10.61 5.90
C LEU A 374 15.23 -10.20 4.81
N ALA A 375 15.79 -11.18 4.10
CA ALA A 375 16.69 -10.92 2.97
C ALA A 375 16.01 -10.11 1.87
N HIS A 376 14.78 -10.46 1.48
CA HIS A 376 13.98 -9.66 0.55
C HIS A 376 13.78 -8.22 1.03
N THR A 377 13.50 -8.03 2.32
CA THR A 377 13.33 -6.68 2.87
C THR A 377 14.63 -5.87 2.80
N TRP A 378 15.78 -6.50 3.03
CA TRP A 378 17.09 -5.86 2.83
C TRP A 378 17.33 -5.50 1.36
N ILE A 379 16.89 -6.32 0.38
CA ILE A 379 16.96 -5.96 -1.05
C ILE A 379 16.18 -4.68 -1.31
N PHE A 380 14.95 -4.57 -0.80
CA PHE A 380 14.15 -3.34 -0.98
C PHE A 380 14.81 -2.12 -0.34
N LEU A 381 15.41 -2.26 0.84
CA LEU A 381 16.16 -1.19 1.48
C LEU A 381 17.36 -0.74 0.63
N ALA A 382 18.14 -1.68 0.11
CA ALA A 382 19.31 -1.38 -0.72
C ALA A 382 18.92 -0.73 -2.06
N LEU A 383 17.91 -1.30 -2.76
CA LEU A 383 17.48 -0.80 -4.06
C LEU A 383 16.73 0.54 -4.00
N ASN A 384 16.32 0.98 -2.82
CA ASN A 384 15.69 2.28 -2.61
C ASN A 384 16.60 3.28 -1.85
N ASP A 385 17.89 3.04 -1.82
CA ASP A 385 18.90 3.89 -1.14
C ASP A 385 18.58 4.20 0.35
N LEU A 386 17.83 3.31 1.01
CA LEU A 386 17.45 3.42 2.44
C LEU A 386 18.49 2.80 3.38
N THR A 387 19.51 2.18 2.84
CA THR A 387 20.65 1.61 3.55
C THR A 387 21.88 1.61 2.63
N ASP A 388 23.06 1.47 3.23
CA ASP A 388 24.28 1.32 2.46
C ASP A 388 24.27 -0.06 1.76
N PRO A 389 24.42 -0.11 0.42
CA PRO A 389 24.52 -1.37 -0.32
C PRO A 389 25.66 -2.28 0.19
N ASP A 390 26.81 -1.71 0.54
CA ASP A 390 27.95 -2.45 1.04
C ASP A 390 27.67 -3.15 2.40
N GLU A 391 26.71 -2.63 3.16
CA GLU A 391 26.19 -3.26 4.39
C GLU A 391 25.10 -4.30 4.10
N ALA A 392 24.22 -4.01 3.13
CA ALA A 392 23.04 -4.81 2.88
C ALA A 392 23.36 -6.14 2.17
N TRP A 393 24.13 -6.12 1.08
CA TRP A 393 24.36 -7.30 0.24
C TRP A 393 25.02 -8.47 0.98
N PRO A 394 26.05 -8.28 1.85
CA PRO A 394 26.59 -9.40 2.63
C PRO A 394 25.57 -10.05 3.58
N ARG A 395 24.61 -9.26 4.10
CA ARG A 395 23.54 -9.78 4.95
C ARG A 395 22.50 -10.56 4.16
N ILE A 396 22.17 -10.07 2.95
CA ILE A 396 21.26 -10.75 2.02
C ILE A 396 21.82 -12.13 1.66
N ASP A 397 23.07 -12.21 1.25
CA ASP A 397 23.76 -13.48 0.93
C ASP A 397 23.74 -14.45 2.11
N ALA A 398 24.16 -14.00 3.28
CA ALA A 398 24.22 -14.83 4.47
C ALA A 398 22.84 -15.40 4.87
N LEU A 399 21.77 -14.59 4.81
CA LEU A 399 20.42 -15.01 5.12
C LEU A 399 19.89 -16.03 4.10
N ALA A 400 20.10 -15.77 2.80
CA ALA A 400 19.66 -16.67 1.73
C ALA A 400 20.39 -18.02 1.78
N ARG A 401 21.72 -18.02 1.96
CA ARG A 401 22.49 -19.26 2.09
C ARG A 401 22.10 -20.04 3.34
N ARG A 402 21.84 -19.38 4.45
CA ARG A 402 21.33 -20.03 5.66
C ARG A 402 19.95 -20.64 5.41
N ALA A 403 19.04 -19.95 4.73
CA ALA A 403 17.75 -20.49 4.35
C ALA A 403 17.89 -21.77 3.51
N LEU A 404 18.78 -21.77 2.51
CA LEU A 404 19.04 -22.92 1.65
C LEU A 404 19.76 -24.08 2.36
N ALA A 405 20.58 -23.81 3.37
CA ALA A 405 21.19 -24.82 4.19
C ALA A 405 20.16 -25.57 5.05
N LEU A 406 19.08 -24.89 5.46
CA LEU A 406 17.97 -25.49 6.21
C LEU A 406 16.94 -26.16 5.30
N ASP A 407 16.67 -25.56 4.14
CA ASP A 407 15.74 -26.08 3.14
C ASP A 407 16.19 -25.72 1.72
N SER A 408 16.89 -26.63 1.08
CA SER A 408 17.38 -26.46 -0.30
C SER A 408 16.27 -26.36 -1.34
N THR A 409 15.00 -26.63 -0.95
CA THR A 409 13.81 -26.53 -1.81
C THR A 409 13.07 -25.20 -1.65
N ALA A 410 13.58 -24.26 -0.86
CA ALA A 410 12.99 -22.94 -0.67
C ALA A 410 13.21 -22.06 -1.93
N ALA A 411 12.25 -22.05 -2.84
CA ALA A 411 12.33 -21.31 -4.11
C ALA A 411 12.66 -19.83 -3.90
N ASN A 412 12.05 -19.19 -2.90
CA ASN A 412 12.27 -17.78 -2.57
C ASN A 412 13.69 -17.48 -2.08
N ALA A 413 14.40 -18.43 -1.49
CA ALA A 413 15.80 -18.22 -1.14
C ALA A 413 16.71 -18.25 -2.37
N TRP A 414 16.41 -19.07 -3.39
CA TRP A 414 17.07 -19.03 -4.70
C TRP A 414 16.79 -17.71 -5.44
N LEU A 415 15.56 -17.19 -5.33
CA LEU A 415 15.17 -15.91 -5.89
C LEU A 415 15.96 -14.75 -5.25
N VAL A 416 16.17 -14.77 -3.93
CA VAL A 416 17.02 -13.77 -3.23
C VAL A 416 18.45 -13.77 -3.79
N LEU A 417 19.08 -14.96 -3.93
CA LEU A 417 20.42 -15.05 -4.49
C LEU A 417 20.47 -14.63 -5.98
N ALA A 418 19.43 -14.90 -6.75
CA ALA A 418 19.34 -14.41 -8.14
C ALA A 418 19.26 -12.88 -8.19
N SER A 419 18.54 -12.26 -7.25
CA SER A 419 18.48 -10.80 -7.13
C SER A 419 19.85 -10.20 -6.83
N GLU A 420 20.62 -10.81 -5.94
CA GLU A 420 22.00 -10.41 -5.64
C GLU A 420 22.89 -10.47 -6.89
N ASP A 421 22.83 -11.59 -7.65
CA ASP A 421 23.59 -11.69 -8.89
C ASP A 421 23.22 -10.62 -9.90
N MET A 422 21.92 -10.25 -10.00
CA MET A 422 21.46 -9.22 -10.93
C MET A 422 21.85 -7.81 -10.53
N PHE A 423 21.63 -7.46 -9.26
CA PHE A 423 21.70 -6.06 -8.82
C PHE A 423 23.07 -5.68 -8.27
N GLU A 424 23.78 -6.61 -7.61
CA GLU A 424 25.09 -6.33 -7.03
C GLU A 424 26.22 -6.76 -7.98
N HIS A 425 26.14 -7.98 -8.55
CA HIS A 425 27.23 -8.53 -9.33
C HIS A 425 27.09 -8.34 -10.81
N LEU A 426 25.90 -8.01 -11.32
CA LEU A 426 25.55 -7.97 -12.76
C LEU A 426 25.88 -9.29 -13.49
N ASP A 427 25.88 -10.41 -12.76
CA ASP A 427 26.09 -11.76 -13.29
C ASP A 427 24.76 -12.35 -13.76
N LEU A 428 24.30 -11.88 -14.93
CA LEU A 428 23.00 -12.28 -15.49
C LEU A 428 22.92 -13.77 -15.87
N PRO A 429 23.98 -14.42 -16.36
CA PRO A 429 23.97 -15.87 -16.57
C PRO A 429 23.68 -16.64 -15.28
N ARG A 430 24.40 -16.35 -14.20
CA ARG A 430 24.22 -17.00 -12.91
C ARG A 430 22.86 -16.70 -12.26
N ALA A 431 22.39 -15.48 -12.41
CA ALA A 431 21.03 -15.11 -11.99
C ALA A 431 19.98 -15.97 -12.72
N GLY A 432 20.13 -16.17 -14.03
CA GLY A 432 19.28 -17.02 -14.83
C GLY A 432 19.22 -18.47 -14.33
N GLU A 433 20.37 -19.08 -14.06
CA GLU A 433 20.47 -20.44 -13.50
C GLU A 433 19.72 -20.55 -12.14
N ARG A 434 19.87 -19.55 -11.25
CA ARG A 434 19.19 -19.51 -9.97
C ARG A 434 17.68 -19.31 -10.10
N LEU A 435 17.24 -18.48 -11.05
CA LEU A 435 15.82 -18.29 -11.35
C LEU A 435 15.19 -19.54 -11.97
N ASP A 436 15.91 -20.27 -12.84
CA ASP A 436 15.46 -21.55 -13.38
C ASP A 436 15.36 -22.60 -12.26
N ARG A 437 16.30 -22.58 -11.32
CA ARG A 437 16.20 -23.42 -10.12
C ARG A 437 14.99 -23.07 -9.27
N ALA A 438 14.76 -21.81 -8.97
CA ALA A 438 13.57 -21.36 -8.23
C ALA A 438 12.28 -21.81 -8.94
N ARG A 439 12.17 -21.61 -10.25
CA ARG A 439 11.01 -22.03 -11.06
C ARG A 439 10.81 -23.55 -11.07
N SER A 440 11.88 -24.34 -11.07
CA SER A 440 11.79 -25.80 -11.01
C SER A 440 11.25 -26.28 -9.64
N LEU A 441 11.45 -25.52 -8.58
CA LEU A 441 10.99 -25.81 -7.22
C LEU A 441 9.55 -25.34 -6.97
N ASP A 442 9.20 -24.16 -7.49
CA ASP A 442 7.85 -23.61 -7.43
C ASP A 442 7.52 -22.82 -8.71
N SER A 443 6.84 -23.49 -9.65
CA SER A 443 6.44 -22.90 -10.92
C SER A 443 5.19 -22.03 -10.82
N LEU A 444 4.50 -22.04 -9.68
CA LEU A 444 3.27 -21.29 -9.43
C LEU A 444 3.52 -20.08 -8.53
N ASP A 445 4.77 -19.85 -8.12
CA ASP A 445 5.11 -18.65 -7.36
C ASP A 445 5.17 -17.41 -8.27
N PRO A 446 4.30 -16.41 -8.10
CA PRO A 446 4.29 -15.20 -8.91
C PRO A 446 5.55 -14.35 -8.73
N ASP A 447 6.22 -14.40 -7.56
CA ASP A 447 7.47 -13.68 -7.32
C ASP A 447 8.59 -14.20 -8.21
N VAL A 448 8.64 -15.52 -8.46
CA VAL A 448 9.61 -16.13 -9.38
C VAL A 448 9.37 -15.65 -10.81
N ALA A 449 8.13 -15.67 -11.30
CA ALA A 449 7.79 -15.16 -12.62
C ALA A 449 8.06 -13.64 -12.74
N GLY A 450 7.72 -12.88 -11.69
CA GLY A 450 7.99 -11.44 -11.61
C GLY A 450 9.49 -11.12 -11.71
N MET A 451 10.33 -11.86 -10.99
CA MET A 451 11.80 -11.65 -11.03
C MET A 451 12.40 -12.10 -12.37
N ARG A 452 11.88 -13.16 -12.99
CA ARG A 452 12.26 -13.55 -14.34
C ARG A 452 11.95 -12.46 -15.37
N SER A 453 10.79 -11.80 -15.22
CA SER A 453 10.45 -10.62 -16.02
C SER A 453 11.49 -9.50 -15.87
N VAL A 454 11.96 -9.24 -14.65
CA VAL A 454 13.03 -8.26 -14.38
C VAL A 454 14.35 -8.71 -15.03
N TRP A 455 14.71 -9.98 -14.90
CA TRP A 455 15.92 -10.55 -15.50
C TRP A 455 15.95 -10.43 -17.02
N PHE A 456 14.84 -10.71 -17.72
CA PHE A 456 14.73 -10.48 -19.17
C PHE A 456 14.87 -9.00 -19.53
N ARG A 457 14.33 -8.10 -18.71
CA ARG A 457 14.52 -6.65 -18.89
C ARG A 457 16.00 -6.25 -18.80
N PHE A 458 16.78 -6.83 -17.87
CA PHE A 458 18.22 -6.58 -17.81
C PHE A 458 18.94 -6.98 -19.10
N GLN A 459 18.45 -7.98 -19.79
CA GLN A 459 19.00 -8.44 -21.06
C GLN A 459 18.48 -7.65 -22.26
N GLY A 460 17.49 -6.78 -22.07
CA GLY A 460 16.82 -6.05 -23.15
C GLY A 460 15.79 -6.89 -23.93
N GLU A 461 15.48 -8.10 -23.46
CA GLU A 461 14.50 -9.01 -24.04
C GLU A 461 13.08 -8.65 -23.62
N MET A 462 12.57 -7.54 -24.14
CA MET A 462 11.34 -6.93 -23.64
C MET A 462 10.09 -7.77 -23.87
N ASP A 463 10.01 -8.54 -24.97
CA ASP A 463 8.85 -9.43 -25.21
C ASP A 463 8.80 -10.55 -24.16
N SER A 464 9.94 -11.15 -23.83
CA SER A 464 10.08 -12.15 -22.77
C SER A 464 9.76 -11.53 -21.40
N ALA A 465 10.21 -10.29 -21.15
CA ALA A 465 9.92 -9.56 -19.92
C ALA A 465 8.41 -9.31 -19.74
N VAL A 466 7.71 -8.89 -20.80
CA VAL A 466 6.25 -8.71 -20.80
C VAL A 466 5.53 -10.04 -20.56
N ALA A 467 5.95 -11.11 -21.25
CA ALA A 467 5.34 -12.43 -21.12
C ALA A 467 5.43 -12.98 -19.69
N GLU A 468 6.60 -12.90 -19.05
CA GLU A 468 6.78 -13.35 -17.66
C GLU A 468 6.04 -12.46 -16.66
N ALA A 469 5.97 -11.14 -16.88
CA ALA A 469 5.14 -10.25 -16.05
C ALA A 469 3.66 -10.63 -16.11
N GLN A 470 3.16 -10.98 -17.32
CA GLN A 470 1.80 -11.48 -17.51
C GLN A 470 1.58 -12.83 -16.81
N VAL A 471 2.60 -13.71 -16.78
CA VAL A 471 2.53 -14.95 -15.97
C VAL A 471 2.36 -14.61 -14.50
N ALA A 472 3.20 -13.74 -13.95
CA ALA A 472 3.12 -13.32 -12.55
C ALA A 472 1.73 -12.75 -12.22
N HIS A 473 1.19 -11.88 -13.06
CA HIS A 473 -0.14 -11.30 -12.86
C HIS A 473 -1.27 -12.32 -13.00
N ARG A 474 -1.15 -13.34 -13.88
CA ARG A 474 -2.13 -14.44 -13.93
C ARG A 474 -2.10 -15.32 -12.68
N LEU A 475 -0.94 -15.50 -12.07
CA LEU A 475 -0.78 -16.29 -10.84
C LEU A 475 -1.33 -15.55 -9.60
N ASP A 476 -1.26 -14.23 -9.58
CA ASP A 476 -1.90 -13.38 -8.55
C ASP A 476 -2.55 -12.14 -9.20
N PRO A 477 -3.77 -12.30 -9.77
CA PRO A 477 -4.44 -11.24 -10.53
C PRO A 477 -4.95 -10.09 -9.65
N LEU A 478 -5.01 -10.27 -8.32
CA LEU A 478 -5.41 -9.24 -7.38
C LEU A 478 -4.22 -8.40 -6.88
N SER A 479 -3.00 -8.77 -7.22
CA SER A 479 -1.82 -8.00 -6.86
C SER A 479 -1.65 -6.80 -7.77
N LEU A 480 -1.73 -5.61 -7.20
CA LEU A 480 -1.43 -4.36 -7.91
C LEU A 480 0.04 -4.29 -8.33
N TYR A 481 0.93 -4.91 -7.56
CA TYR A 481 2.35 -4.99 -7.88
C TYR A 481 2.59 -5.70 -9.23
N PHE A 482 2.00 -6.89 -9.43
CA PHE A 482 2.18 -7.63 -10.69
C PHE A 482 1.43 -6.98 -11.85
N GLY A 483 0.25 -6.39 -11.61
CA GLY A 483 -0.44 -5.59 -12.63
C GLY A 483 0.40 -4.40 -13.10
N ARG A 484 1.00 -3.65 -12.17
CA ARG A 484 1.93 -2.56 -12.46
C ARG A 484 3.19 -3.07 -13.16
N LEU A 485 3.73 -4.23 -12.79
CA LEU A 485 4.88 -4.83 -13.45
C LEU A 485 4.58 -5.06 -14.94
N VAL A 486 3.42 -5.61 -15.30
CA VAL A 486 2.98 -5.74 -16.69
C VAL A 486 2.99 -4.40 -17.41
N ALA A 487 2.36 -3.38 -16.80
CA ALA A 487 2.27 -2.05 -17.40
C ALA A 487 3.66 -1.41 -17.62
N LYS A 488 4.57 -1.56 -16.65
CA LYS A 488 5.96 -1.05 -16.75
C LYS A 488 6.78 -1.78 -17.80
N GLN A 489 6.65 -3.11 -17.94
CA GLN A 489 7.34 -3.83 -18.99
C GLN A 489 6.83 -3.42 -20.38
N LEU A 490 5.52 -3.23 -20.54
CA LEU A 490 4.91 -2.69 -21.77
C LEU A 490 5.42 -1.27 -22.09
N PHE A 491 5.56 -0.42 -21.07
CA PHE A 491 6.15 0.92 -21.23
C PHE A 491 7.59 0.86 -21.77
N PHE A 492 8.43 0.04 -21.16
CA PHE A 492 9.82 -0.14 -21.62
C PHE A 492 9.90 -0.82 -23.01
N ALA A 493 8.93 -1.68 -23.32
CA ALA A 493 8.77 -2.27 -24.67
C ALA A 493 8.22 -1.29 -25.73
N ARG A 494 7.99 -0.01 -25.38
CA ARG A 494 7.35 1.01 -26.26
C ARG A 494 5.90 0.71 -26.65
N ARG A 495 5.26 -0.27 -26.01
CA ARG A 495 3.86 -0.65 -26.22
C ARG A 495 2.96 0.24 -25.35
N TYR A 496 3.05 1.55 -25.57
CA TYR A 496 2.49 2.58 -24.68
C TYR A 496 0.98 2.48 -24.52
N GLU A 497 0.24 2.23 -25.59
CA GLU A 497 -1.23 2.15 -25.51
C GLU A 497 -1.69 0.94 -24.71
N GLU A 498 -1.00 -0.20 -24.83
CA GLU A 498 -1.28 -1.39 -24.02
C GLU A 498 -0.93 -1.15 -22.53
N SER A 499 0.21 -0.48 -22.28
CA SER A 499 0.59 -0.05 -20.94
C SER A 499 -0.49 0.83 -20.31
N ARG A 500 -0.98 1.84 -21.07
CA ARG A 500 -2.06 2.73 -20.63
C ARG A 500 -3.34 1.95 -20.27
N GLN A 501 -3.74 1.01 -21.13
CA GLN A 501 -4.92 0.18 -20.88
C GLN A 501 -4.81 -0.65 -19.59
N VAL A 502 -3.61 -1.18 -19.29
CA VAL A 502 -3.37 -1.92 -18.05
C VAL A 502 -3.51 -0.97 -16.85
N TYR A 503 -2.86 0.20 -16.87
CA TYR A 503 -2.99 1.18 -15.77
C TYR A 503 -4.42 1.63 -15.57
N MET A 504 -5.15 1.93 -16.64
CA MET A 504 -6.54 2.38 -16.54
C MET A 504 -7.46 1.31 -15.96
N ARG A 505 -7.23 0.02 -16.24
CA ARG A 505 -7.96 -1.08 -15.58
C ARG A 505 -7.63 -1.18 -14.10
N LEU A 506 -6.36 -1.10 -13.73
CA LEU A 506 -5.94 -1.14 -12.32
C LEU A 506 -6.56 0.01 -11.51
N LEU A 507 -6.70 1.19 -12.13
CA LEU A 507 -7.34 2.36 -11.51
C LEU A 507 -8.87 2.26 -11.45
N GLN A 508 -9.52 1.49 -12.32
CA GLN A 508 -10.98 1.29 -12.24
C GLN A 508 -11.40 0.62 -10.92
N ASP A 509 -10.57 -0.31 -10.46
CA ASP A 509 -10.81 -1.06 -9.22
C ASP A 509 -10.13 -0.41 -7.99
N ASN A 510 -9.20 0.55 -8.21
CA ASN A 510 -8.35 1.14 -7.17
C ASN A 510 -8.12 2.63 -7.47
N HIS A 511 -9.16 3.44 -7.31
CA HIS A 511 -9.18 4.86 -7.71
C HIS A 511 -8.13 5.76 -7.04
N ASP A 512 -7.64 5.38 -5.86
CA ASP A 512 -6.71 6.17 -5.04
C ASP A 512 -5.27 5.65 -5.09
N TRP A 513 -4.92 4.89 -6.14
CA TRP A 513 -3.60 4.30 -6.24
C TRP A 513 -2.56 5.28 -6.82
N LEU A 514 -1.96 6.05 -5.94
CA LEU A 514 -0.99 7.12 -6.20
C LEU A 514 0.19 6.77 -7.11
N ARG A 515 0.64 5.51 -7.11
CA ARG A 515 1.78 5.10 -7.92
C ARG A 515 1.48 5.04 -9.41
N ALA A 516 0.21 4.81 -9.76
CA ALA A 516 -0.21 4.84 -11.15
C ALA A 516 -0.14 6.26 -11.73
N ASP A 517 -0.36 7.29 -10.92
CA ASP A 517 -0.38 8.67 -11.39
C ASP A 517 0.98 9.11 -11.95
N LEU A 518 2.06 8.78 -11.24
CA LEU A 518 3.41 9.10 -11.72
C LEU A 518 3.77 8.30 -12.97
N ASP A 519 3.49 6.99 -12.97
CA ASP A 519 3.75 6.13 -14.13
C ASP A 519 2.94 6.59 -15.35
N LEU A 520 1.69 7.05 -15.15
CA LEU A 520 0.84 7.60 -16.21
C LEU A 520 1.36 8.97 -16.70
N ALA A 521 1.89 9.81 -15.81
CA ALA A 521 2.52 11.05 -16.23
C ALA A 521 3.71 10.79 -17.17
N GLN A 522 4.58 9.84 -16.82
CA GLN A 522 5.71 9.42 -17.66
C GLN A 522 5.24 8.80 -18.99
N LEU A 523 4.24 7.94 -18.93
CA LEU A 523 3.66 7.28 -20.09
C LEU A 523 3.10 8.28 -21.10
N HIS A 524 2.27 9.23 -20.63
CA HIS A 524 1.71 10.26 -21.49
C HIS A 524 2.76 11.22 -22.04
N ALA A 525 3.81 11.52 -21.27
CA ALA A 525 4.96 12.27 -21.78
C ALA A 525 5.67 11.52 -22.93
N ALA A 526 5.93 10.21 -22.76
CA ALA A 526 6.51 9.35 -23.79
C ALA A 526 5.63 9.19 -25.05
N MET A 527 4.30 9.28 -24.89
CA MET A 527 3.32 9.29 -25.99
C MET A 527 3.22 10.65 -26.69
N GLY A 528 3.96 11.67 -26.26
CA GLY A 528 3.84 13.02 -26.80
C GLY A 528 2.51 13.72 -26.44
N GLN A 529 1.93 13.41 -25.31
CA GLN A 529 0.66 13.92 -24.80
C GLN A 529 0.87 14.82 -23.55
N PRO A 530 1.49 15.99 -23.69
CA PRO A 530 1.96 16.79 -22.54
C PRO A 530 0.82 17.30 -21.65
N ARG A 531 -0.37 17.52 -22.18
CA ARG A 531 -1.54 17.93 -21.37
C ARG A 531 -1.99 16.85 -20.39
N GLU A 532 -2.05 15.61 -20.85
CA GLU A 532 -2.35 14.47 -19.98
C GLU A 532 -1.20 14.23 -18.99
N ALA A 533 0.05 14.33 -19.43
CA ALA A 533 1.19 14.22 -18.54
C ALA A 533 1.15 15.26 -17.39
N VAL A 534 0.82 16.53 -17.68
CA VAL A 534 0.64 17.58 -16.66
C VAL A 534 -0.48 17.24 -15.68
N LYS A 535 -1.61 16.72 -16.18
CA LYS A 535 -2.76 16.33 -15.34
C LYS A 535 -2.35 15.27 -14.31
N TRP A 536 -1.73 14.19 -14.75
CA TRP A 536 -1.29 13.09 -13.88
C TRP A 536 -0.16 13.52 -12.94
N LEU A 537 0.78 14.34 -13.42
CA LEU A 537 1.84 14.89 -12.57
C LEU A 537 1.29 15.81 -11.47
N ARG A 538 0.23 16.60 -11.77
CA ARG A 538 -0.45 17.41 -10.76
C ARG A 538 -1.06 16.54 -9.67
N LEU A 539 -1.77 15.47 -10.03
CA LEU A 539 -2.33 14.52 -9.07
C LEU A 539 -1.23 13.89 -8.19
N THR A 540 -0.10 13.51 -8.81
CA THR A 540 1.07 13.03 -8.08
C THR A 540 1.57 14.05 -7.05
N ARG A 541 1.66 15.35 -7.42
CA ARG A 541 2.12 16.41 -6.51
C ARG A 541 1.12 16.67 -5.37
N GLU A 542 -0.18 16.69 -5.69
CA GLU A 542 -1.25 16.81 -4.69
C GLU A 542 -1.14 15.70 -3.65
N ALA A 543 -1.00 14.51 -4.11
CA ALA A 543 -0.87 13.34 -3.28
C ALA A 543 0.42 13.29 -2.43
N GLN A 544 1.49 13.89 -2.91
CA GLN A 544 2.74 14.07 -2.16
C GLN A 544 2.68 15.24 -1.15
N GLY A 545 1.57 15.98 -1.08
CA GLY A 545 1.45 17.17 -0.24
C GLY A 545 2.25 18.37 -0.77
N ASP A 546 2.79 18.30 -2.01
CA ASP A 546 3.46 19.42 -2.68
C ASP A 546 2.41 20.36 -3.30
N THR A 547 1.72 21.11 -2.45
CA THR A 547 0.66 22.05 -2.85
C THR A 547 1.17 23.13 -3.79
N VAL A 548 2.42 23.57 -3.63
CA VAL A 548 3.04 24.58 -4.48
C VAL A 548 3.34 24.01 -5.87
N GLY A 549 3.90 22.81 -5.94
CA GLY A 549 4.14 22.09 -7.18
C GLY A 549 2.84 21.77 -7.93
N ALA A 550 1.83 21.28 -7.21
CA ALA A 550 0.53 21.00 -7.77
C ALA A 550 -0.16 22.26 -8.34
N ALA A 551 -0.18 23.36 -7.59
CA ALA A 551 -0.75 24.64 -8.06
C ALA A 551 -0.02 25.20 -9.30
N ALA A 552 1.26 24.94 -9.43
CA ALA A 552 2.05 25.34 -10.60
C ALA A 552 1.72 24.50 -11.86
N LEU A 553 1.15 23.30 -11.70
CA LEU A 553 0.74 22.39 -12.77
C LEU A 553 -0.77 22.52 -13.07
N ARG A 554 -1.25 23.73 -13.26
CA ARG A 554 -2.66 23.98 -13.57
C ARG A 554 -3.11 23.39 -14.91
N THR A 555 -4.41 23.21 -15.07
CA THR A 555 -4.98 22.81 -16.37
C THR A 555 -4.66 23.83 -17.45
N VAL A 556 -4.23 23.35 -18.62
CA VAL A 556 -3.79 24.15 -19.75
C VAL A 556 -4.53 23.76 -21.03
N ALA A 557 -4.69 24.73 -21.91
CA ALA A 557 -5.45 24.53 -23.17
C ALA A 557 -4.59 24.00 -24.31
N THR A 558 -3.27 24.24 -24.28
CA THR A 558 -2.37 23.90 -25.39
C THR A 558 -1.20 23.02 -24.97
N ASP A 559 -0.73 22.19 -25.90
CA ASP A 559 0.44 21.32 -25.66
C ASP A 559 1.72 22.13 -25.45
N ALA A 560 1.86 23.28 -26.11
CA ALA A 560 2.99 24.17 -25.90
C ALA A 560 3.06 24.75 -24.48
N GLU A 561 1.91 25.06 -23.90
CA GLU A 561 1.82 25.52 -22.49
C GLU A 561 2.09 24.35 -21.53
N ALA A 562 1.53 23.17 -21.79
CA ALA A 562 1.80 21.97 -21.02
C ALA A 562 3.29 21.61 -21.00
N THR A 563 3.94 21.62 -22.17
CA THR A 563 5.39 21.38 -22.26
C THR A 563 6.19 22.38 -21.44
N ARG A 564 5.83 23.67 -21.47
CA ARG A 564 6.49 24.68 -20.63
C ARG A 564 6.34 24.40 -19.13
N LEU A 565 5.18 23.90 -18.71
CA LEU A 565 4.95 23.51 -17.30
C LEU A 565 5.77 22.29 -16.89
N LEU A 566 5.87 21.27 -17.75
CA LEU A 566 6.73 20.11 -17.51
C LEU A 566 8.20 20.51 -17.36
N LEU A 567 8.70 21.37 -18.25
CA LEU A 567 10.06 21.90 -18.16
C LEU A 567 10.28 22.74 -16.88
N ALA A 568 9.28 23.52 -16.48
CA ALA A 568 9.35 24.30 -15.24
C ALA A 568 9.36 23.39 -14.01
N ASP A 569 8.61 22.28 -14.03
CA ASP A 569 8.62 21.27 -12.98
C ASP A 569 9.96 20.54 -12.89
N GLY A 570 10.57 20.19 -14.03
CA GLY A 570 11.93 19.65 -14.09
C GLY A 570 12.96 20.56 -13.41
N ARG A 571 12.93 21.87 -13.68
CA ARG A 571 13.82 22.85 -13.02
C ARG A 571 13.56 22.94 -11.51
N ARG A 572 12.31 22.94 -11.08
CA ARG A 572 11.97 22.89 -9.64
C ARG A 572 12.48 21.62 -8.98
N THR A 573 12.39 20.50 -9.68
CA THR A 573 12.93 19.23 -9.21
C THR A 573 14.42 19.32 -8.97
N ILE A 574 15.23 19.84 -9.92
CA ILE A 574 16.68 20.03 -9.75
C ILE A 574 16.96 20.92 -8.53
N THR A 575 16.28 22.08 -8.42
CA THR A 575 16.47 22.98 -7.26
C THR A 575 16.18 22.28 -5.93
N ARG A 576 15.26 21.36 -5.91
CA ARG A 576 14.91 20.59 -4.73
C ARG A 576 15.99 19.53 -4.43
N LEU A 577 16.45 18.79 -5.44
CA LEU A 577 17.55 17.82 -5.31
C LEU A 577 18.82 18.51 -4.78
N ASP A 578 19.16 19.71 -5.30
CA ASP A 578 20.28 20.52 -4.84
C ASP A 578 20.14 20.88 -3.35
N ARG A 579 18.92 21.20 -2.90
CA ARG A 579 18.66 21.52 -1.49
C ARG A 579 18.87 20.30 -0.60
N VAL A 580 18.38 19.14 -1.01
CA VAL A 580 18.55 17.87 -0.30
C VAL A 580 20.04 17.50 -0.22
N ALA A 581 20.75 17.57 -1.34
CA ALA A 581 22.19 17.32 -1.40
C ALA A 581 22.98 18.31 -0.50
N SER A 582 22.59 19.60 -0.51
CA SER A 582 23.21 20.63 0.33
C SER A 582 22.96 20.44 1.83
N ALA A 583 21.88 19.72 2.19
CA ALA A 583 21.60 19.29 3.57
C ALA A 583 22.46 18.09 4.01
N GLY A 584 23.29 17.54 3.13
CA GLY A 584 24.12 16.37 3.40
C GLY A 584 23.40 15.03 3.23
N GLU A 585 22.22 15.05 2.64
CA GLU A 585 21.47 13.84 2.33
C GLU A 585 21.93 13.24 0.99
N ARG A 586 21.97 11.92 0.89
CA ARG A 586 22.29 11.22 -0.36
C ARG A 586 21.17 11.41 -1.37
N VAL A 587 21.49 11.83 -2.57
CA VAL A 587 20.57 11.93 -3.71
C VAL A 587 21.04 10.98 -4.80
N PRO A 588 20.18 10.04 -5.28
CA PRO A 588 20.52 9.16 -6.39
C PRO A 588 20.90 9.95 -7.65
N ALA A 589 21.94 9.50 -8.35
CA ALA A 589 22.37 10.13 -9.60
C ALA A 589 21.29 10.03 -10.69
N SER A 590 20.49 8.96 -10.67
CA SER A 590 19.34 8.77 -11.56
C SER A 590 18.28 9.86 -11.46
N ASP A 591 18.08 10.45 -10.28
CA ASP A 591 17.13 11.54 -10.07
C ASP A 591 17.57 12.81 -10.85
N TYR A 592 18.84 13.16 -10.75
CA TYR A 592 19.39 14.24 -11.53
C TYR A 592 19.41 13.93 -13.03
N ALA A 593 19.89 12.73 -13.43
CA ALA A 593 19.93 12.33 -14.82
C ALA A 593 18.55 12.45 -15.48
N SER A 594 17.51 11.99 -14.80
CA SER A 594 16.13 12.05 -15.28
C SER A 594 15.59 13.48 -15.35
N ALA A 595 15.89 14.31 -14.34
CA ALA A 595 15.44 15.71 -14.31
C ALA A 595 16.12 16.54 -15.41
N PHE A 596 17.41 16.33 -15.68
CA PHE A 596 18.09 16.98 -16.80
C PHE A 596 17.65 16.42 -18.17
N ALA A 597 17.32 15.13 -18.23
CA ALA A 597 16.75 14.53 -19.45
C ALA A 597 15.41 15.15 -19.83
N VAL A 598 14.52 15.41 -18.84
CA VAL A 598 13.26 16.14 -19.07
C VAL A 598 13.51 17.53 -19.65
N LEU A 599 14.61 18.18 -19.25
CA LEU A 599 14.98 19.51 -19.77
C LEU A 599 15.64 19.43 -21.17
N GLY A 600 15.99 18.25 -21.68
CA GLY A 600 16.72 18.07 -22.92
C GLY A 600 18.20 18.51 -22.82
N ASP A 601 18.75 18.61 -21.61
CA ASP A 601 20.15 18.99 -21.40
C ASP A 601 21.06 17.77 -21.58
N THR A 602 21.57 17.60 -22.81
CA THR A 602 22.43 16.47 -23.19
C THR A 602 23.69 16.37 -22.33
N ALA A 603 24.35 17.49 -22.07
CA ALA A 603 25.63 17.49 -21.36
C ALA A 603 25.44 17.09 -19.89
N ALA A 604 24.49 17.71 -19.20
CA ALA A 604 24.19 17.40 -17.83
C ALA A 604 23.64 15.97 -17.66
N THR A 605 22.76 15.53 -18.58
CA THR A 605 22.23 14.16 -18.59
C THR A 605 23.36 13.11 -18.69
N LEU A 606 24.30 13.27 -19.60
CA LEU A 606 25.43 12.36 -19.77
C LEU A 606 26.36 12.38 -18.54
N ALA A 607 26.62 13.53 -17.94
CA ALA A 607 27.42 13.64 -16.73
C ALA A 607 26.78 12.90 -15.55
N TRP A 608 25.46 13.00 -15.39
CA TRP A 608 24.75 12.29 -14.32
C TRP A 608 24.56 10.79 -14.60
N LEU A 609 24.44 10.36 -15.86
CA LEU A 609 24.54 8.95 -16.24
C LEU A 609 25.90 8.36 -15.82
N ASP A 610 27.01 9.10 -16.03
CA ASP A 610 28.33 8.69 -15.55
C ASP A 610 28.38 8.59 -14.01
N SER A 611 27.73 9.51 -13.32
CA SER A 611 27.62 9.48 -11.86
C SER A 611 26.85 8.26 -11.35
N MET A 612 25.87 7.76 -12.10
CA MET A 612 25.16 6.51 -11.75
C MET A 612 26.11 5.31 -11.67
N LEU A 613 27.12 5.23 -12.57
CA LEU A 613 28.12 4.16 -12.50
C LEU A 613 28.98 4.25 -11.23
N VAL A 614 29.35 5.47 -10.85
CA VAL A 614 30.16 5.70 -9.64
C VAL A 614 29.38 5.38 -8.36
N GLN A 615 28.10 5.75 -8.34
CA GLN A 615 27.21 5.50 -7.18
C GLN A 615 26.66 4.07 -7.12
N ARG A 616 26.89 3.23 -8.15
CA ARG A 616 26.24 1.93 -8.32
C ARG A 616 24.70 2.06 -8.23
N ASP A 617 24.16 3.07 -8.93
CA ASP A 617 22.74 3.42 -8.87
C ASP A 617 21.88 2.27 -9.37
N SER A 618 20.92 1.85 -8.56
CA SER A 618 20.05 0.72 -8.85
C SER A 618 19.17 0.90 -10.10
N TYR A 619 18.93 2.14 -10.52
CA TYR A 619 18.17 2.49 -11.71
C TYR A 619 18.92 2.31 -13.03
N MET A 620 20.23 2.09 -13.01
CA MET A 620 21.11 2.04 -14.18
C MET A 620 20.58 1.10 -15.30
N HIS A 621 20.08 -0.09 -14.94
CA HIS A 621 19.52 -1.03 -15.89
C HIS A 621 18.23 -0.53 -16.55
N GLN A 622 17.45 0.32 -15.88
CA GLN A 622 16.22 0.92 -16.41
C GLN A 622 16.52 2.15 -17.28
N ALA A 623 17.53 2.95 -16.92
CA ALA A 623 17.92 4.13 -17.68
C ALA A 623 18.23 3.78 -19.14
N ARG A 624 18.72 2.57 -19.43
CA ARG A 624 18.92 2.08 -20.79
C ARG A 624 17.62 1.93 -21.59
N LEU A 625 16.51 1.70 -20.94
CA LEU A 625 15.21 1.39 -21.54
C LEU A 625 14.24 2.58 -21.48
N ASP A 626 14.44 3.48 -20.54
CA ASP A 626 13.53 4.59 -20.29
C ASP A 626 13.51 5.57 -21.49
N PRO A 627 12.31 5.87 -22.03
CA PRO A 627 12.13 6.82 -23.14
C PRO A 627 12.70 8.21 -22.87
N VAL A 628 12.79 8.63 -21.61
CA VAL A 628 13.30 9.94 -21.24
C VAL A 628 14.74 10.18 -21.72
N PHE A 629 15.52 9.09 -21.89
CA PHE A 629 16.91 9.15 -22.36
C PHE A 629 17.07 8.92 -23.87
N ASP A 630 15.98 8.75 -24.65
CA ASP A 630 16.06 8.42 -26.07
C ASP A 630 16.84 9.47 -26.86
N PHE A 631 16.73 10.75 -26.51
CA PHE A 631 17.41 11.86 -27.19
C PHE A 631 18.94 11.83 -27.05
N VAL A 632 19.50 11.15 -26.05
CA VAL A 632 20.96 11.01 -25.85
C VAL A 632 21.53 9.68 -26.33
N ARG A 633 20.70 8.69 -26.73
CA ARG A 633 21.17 7.35 -27.13
C ARG A 633 22.13 7.38 -28.33
N GLY A 634 21.96 8.34 -29.21
CA GLY A 634 22.84 8.56 -30.37
C GLY A 634 24.22 9.13 -30.04
N GLU A 635 24.37 9.72 -28.86
CA GLU A 635 25.57 10.43 -28.46
C GLU A 635 26.74 9.48 -28.13
N PRO A 636 27.98 9.84 -28.52
CA PRO A 636 29.17 9.05 -28.18
C PRO A 636 29.31 8.81 -26.65
N GLY A 637 28.97 9.82 -25.85
CA GLY A 637 29.01 9.75 -24.38
C GLY A 637 28.06 8.68 -23.84
N TYR A 638 26.84 8.58 -24.37
CA TYR A 638 25.87 7.55 -23.98
C TYR A 638 26.39 6.15 -24.31
N ARG A 639 26.90 5.93 -25.53
CA ARG A 639 27.48 4.64 -25.93
C ARG A 639 28.65 4.23 -25.05
N ALA A 640 29.50 5.19 -24.68
CA ALA A 640 30.62 4.96 -23.77
C ALA A 640 30.11 4.57 -22.34
N TRP A 641 29.09 5.25 -21.85
CA TRP A 641 28.41 4.93 -20.59
C TRP A 641 27.79 3.52 -20.64
N GLU A 642 27.02 3.20 -21.69
CA GLU A 642 26.40 1.88 -21.85
C GLU A 642 27.45 0.75 -21.84
N LYS A 643 28.56 0.93 -22.56
CA LYS A 643 29.67 -0.03 -22.55
C LYS A 643 30.29 -0.21 -21.14
N ARG A 644 30.45 0.89 -20.38
CA ARG A 644 31.03 0.87 -19.02
C ARG A 644 30.06 0.30 -17.99
N SER A 645 28.77 0.31 -18.25
CA SER A 645 27.76 -0.22 -17.34
C SER A 645 27.89 -1.73 -17.11
N GLY A 646 28.60 -2.46 -17.98
CA GLY A 646 28.72 -3.91 -17.90
C GLY A 646 27.45 -4.67 -18.31
N LEU A 647 26.38 -3.96 -18.62
CA LEU A 647 25.12 -4.57 -19.05
C LEU A 647 25.21 -5.04 -20.51
N PRO A 648 24.47 -6.10 -20.92
CA PRO A 648 24.41 -6.55 -22.30
C PRO A 648 23.98 -5.42 -23.23
N PRO A 649 24.53 -5.30 -24.44
CA PRO A 649 24.11 -4.27 -25.39
C PRO A 649 22.62 -4.40 -25.71
N MET A 650 21.94 -3.26 -25.83
CA MET A 650 20.53 -3.26 -26.22
C MET A 650 20.35 -3.80 -27.62
N PRO A 651 19.34 -4.64 -27.89
CA PRO A 651 18.94 -4.95 -29.27
C PRO A 651 18.67 -3.65 -30.02
N ALA A 652 19.06 -3.60 -31.30
CA ALA A 652 18.75 -2.45 -32.14
C ALA A 652 17.25 -2.18 -32.11
N ALA A 653 16.85 -0.92 -31.85
CA ALA A 653 15.44 -0.56 -31.84
C ALA A 653 14.81 -0.99 -33.19
N PRO A 654 13.64 -1.61 -33.21
CA PRO A 654 12.92 -1.82 -34.48
C PRO A 654 12.63 -0.44 -35.08
N HIS A 655 13.01 -0.23 -36.32
CA HIS A 655 12.86 1.00 -37.10
C HIS A 655 11.39 1.38 -37.32
#